data_fb43b3e1f4ec86c6fcca92ea2b188c37
#
_entry.id   fb43b3e1f4ec86c6fcca92ea2b188c37
#
_cell.length_a   1.000
_cell.length_b   1.000
_cell.length_c   1.000
_cell.angle_alpha   90.00
_cell.angle_beta   90.00
_cell.angle_gamma   90.00
#
_symmetry.space_group_name_H-M   'P 1'
#
loop_
_entity.id
_entity.type
_entity.pdbx_description
1 polymer ?
#
loop_
_entity_poly.entity_id
_entity_poly.type
_entity_poly.pdbx_seq_one_letter_code
_entity_poly.pdbx_strand_id
1 'polypeptide(L)'
;MAVPPVDNELEQSSEAHSSYKPKSNDAARYHLTGMYQDWFLDYASYVILDRSVPAVDDGLKPVQRRILHAMKCVDDGKMNKVANIVGQTMQYHPHGDASIGDALVQLGQKDLLIDCQGNWGNILTGDGAAAPRYIEARLSKFALDTVFNPKTTHWMLSYDGRKKEPIHLPIKFPLLLAQGVEGIAVGLNSKILPHNFNEICDAALAYLKGDAFQLYPDFPTGGVIDVTRYNDGERGGQVKIRARIQKADDNKTLIITEIPYGTTTTKIIETILKANAKGKIKIRKVDDFTADTARIVVQLAPGTSSDKAIDALYAFTDCEVNISPNCCVVEDKKPIFTSVSNLLRLSTDRTKALLKWELEIEKSELEEKYFYTSLERIFIENRIYKQEGYENAPNKEKLILFVDEALAPWKDKLIREVRHEDIERLFEIKMIRITKFDSKKADELMKELEKKIKECIKNLKYLNDYTIKWFEMLKAKYGDKYTRRTEVRNFGAINVKAVVENNEKLYINRAEGFVGTALKKDEFLFNCSDIDDIIVFHKDGKYKVMKVAEKLFVGTDIIHIAIFTRGDDRTVYNVVYRDGKKGVYFMKRFNVTGVARDKEYDLTQGKAGSRIAYFTANPNGEAEVIRVLHKPAPNIKKLEIIKDLSELAVKSRTARGNVLTKNDVKSITLKQKGHSTLGGRKVWFDADVLRVNYDEHGTYLGEFWDEDRILVITKEGEYYTTSFDLTAHFEDNIYLIEKWNPNKVWSLIQWNGEQNYYYGKRFRLEDANAKVQSLIGEDKESRMTLLSDNSDALFKITFVDEKKEPLELLMADFIDEKSPKAKGKRISTLDIAKIEDITPEPEPEPEPEPEDELENIDPTSSSNSDITNDSTPTPAPEQEPTPTPEQEPTPAPTPAPEQNETKVPQKTKRTPKTKANAAEQEQPTNEELTSIDIDGVPMTIEKPKDTQLNLF
;
A
#
# COMPACT_ATOMS: atom_id res chain seq x y z
N MET A 1 44.20 -31.38 3.39
CA MET A 1 43.30 -32.07 4.34
C MET A 1 42.30 -32.82 3.54
N ALA A 2 42.26 -34.11 3.66
CA ALA A 2 41.40 -34.98 2.88
C ALA A 2 39.92 -34.69 3.18
N VAL A 3 39.13 -34.57 2.14
CA VAL A 3 37.68 -34.52 2.20
C VAL A 3 37.21 -35.90 2.64
N PRO A 4 36.36 -36.03 3.68
CA PRO A 4 35.80 -37.34 4.03
C PRO A 4 34.89 -37.82 2.91
N PRO A 5 34.81 -39.14 2.67
CA PRO A 5 33.94 -39.68 1.64
C PRO A 5 32.49 -39.43 2.02
N VAL A 6 31.72 -38.90 1.08
CA VAL A 6 30.27 -38.75 1.17
C VAL A 6 29.69 -40.15 1.04
N ASP A 7 29.11 -40.63 2.10
CA ASP A 7 28.41 -41.90 2.16
C ASP A 7 27.24 -41.94 1.19
N ASN A 8 27.14 -43.04 0.45
CA ASN A 8 26.11 -43.39 -0.52
C ASN A 8 24.74 -43.66 0.15
N GLU A 9 24.12 -42.67 0.79
CA GLU A 9 22.74 -42.82 1.27
C GLU A 9 21.67 -42.32 0.27
N LEU A 10 22.07 -41.82 -0.91
CA LEU A 10 21.15 -41.32 -1.92
C LEU A 10 20.62 -42.34 -2.94
N GLU A 11 21.09 -43.59 -2.89
CA GLU A 11 20.61 -44.65 -3.79
C GLU A 11 19.33 -45.37 -3.29
N GLN A 12 18.84 -45.07 -2.06
CA GLN A 12 17.68 -45.78 -1.52
C GLN A 12 16.35 -44.99 -1.65
N SER A 13 16.37 -43.75 -2.14
CA SER A 13 15.15 -42.98 -2.26
C SER A 13 14.43 -43.05 -3.64
N SER A 14 15.06 -43.70 -4.65
CA SER A 14 14.44 -43.84 -5.97
C SER A 14 13.62 -45.13 -6.16
N GLU A 15 13.69 -46.07 -5.22
CA GLU A 15 12.91 -47.31 -5.31
C GLU A 15 11.55 -47.28 -4.58
N ALA A 16 11.22 -46.18 -3.85
CA ALA A 16 9.96 -46.10 -3.11
C ALA A 16 8.72 -45.76 -3.97
N HIS A 17 8.89 -45.49 -5.25
CA HIS A 17 7.78 -45.10 -6.12
C HIS A 17 7.16 -46.22 -6.96
N SER A 18 7.52 -47.49 -6.76
CA SER A 18 7.02 -48.55 -7.62
C SER A 18 6.80 -49.89 -6.93
N SER A 19 5.97 -49.95 -5.92
CA SER A 19 5.45 -51.29 -5.54
C SER A 19 4.10 -51.25 -4.80
N TYR A 20 3.10 -50.53 -5.31
CA TYR A 20 1.73 -50.88 -4.95
C TYR A 20 1.16 -51.88 -5.98
N LYS A 21 1.36 -53.16 -5.75
CA LYS A 21 0.59 -54.24 -6.42
C LYS A 21 -0.68 -54.46 -5.60
N PRO A 22 -1.89 -54.21 -6.18
CA PRO A 22 -3.13 -54.52 -5.51
C PRO A 22 -3.25 -56.03 -5.30
N LYS A 23 -3.30 -56.46 -4.05
CA LYS A 23 -3.69 -57.84 -3.71
C LYS A 23 -5.20 -57.96 -3.82
N SER A 24 -5.63 -58.88 -4.69
CA SER A 24 -6.98 -59.47 -4.85
C SER A 24 -8.14 -58.57 -5.30
N ASN A 25 -8.98 -59.19 -6.12
CA ASN A 25 -10.20 -58.73 -6.76
C ASN A 25 -11.36 -58.32 -5.84
N ASP A 26 -11.10 -57.48 -4.84
CA ASP A 26 -12.19 -56.77 -4.15
C ASP A 26 -12.28 -55.37 -4.72
N ALA A 27 -13.35 -55.10 -5.43
CA ALA A 27 -13.64 -53.84 -6.03
C ALA A 27 -13.48 -52.71 -4.98
N ALA A 28 -12.34 -52.02 -5.02
CA ALA A 28 -12.10 -50.66 -4.62
C ALA A 28 -12.96 -50.08 -3.48
N ARG A 29 -12.84 -50.63 -2.29
CA ARG A 29 -13.15 -49.88 -1.04
C ARG A 29 -11.85 -49.23 -0.53
N TYR A 30 -11.50 -48.10 -1.13
CA TYR A 30 -10.45 -47.26 -0.56
C TYR A 30 -11.00 -46.60 0.69
N HIS A 31 -10.36 -46.81 1.86
CA HIS A 31 -10.70 -46.07 3.03
C HIS A 31 -10.29 -44.59 2.83
N LEU A 32 -11.23 -43.66 3.06
CA LEU A 32 -10.99 -42.23 2.95
C LEU A 32 -9.73 -41.76 3.71
N THR A 33 -9.45 -42.41 4.86
CA THR A 33 -8.25 -42.17 5.67
C THR A 33 -6.97 -42.44 4.90
N GLY A 34 -6.85 -43.54 4.13
CA GLY A 34 -5.67 -43.82 3.31
C GLY A 34 -5.50 -42.86 2.16
N MET A 35 -6.62 -42.42 1.54
CA MET A 35 -6.57 -41.37 0.50
C MET A 35 -6.04 -40.04 1.06
N TYR A 36 -6.44 -39.65 2.26
CA TYR A 36 -5.92 -38.42 2.89
C TYR A 36 -4.49 -38.57 3.39
N GLN A 37 -4.15 -39.73 3.95
CA GLN A 37 -2.84 -39.97 4.56
C GLN A 37 -1.74 -40.11 3.49
N ASP A 38 -2.02 -40.77 2.38
CA ASP A 38 -1.00 -41.10 1.37
C ASP A 38 -1.13 -40.14 0.15
N TRP A 39 -2.22 -40.19 -0.57
CA TRP A 39 -2.32 -39.46 -1.86
C TRP A 39 -2.46 -37.95 -1.72
N PHE A 40 -3.29 -37.51 -0.77
CA PHE A 40 -3.50 -36.06 -0.57
C PHE A 40 -2.26 -35.39 0.02
N LEU A 41 -1.59 -36.06 0.95
CA LEU A 41 -0.36 -35.54 1.56
C LEU A 41 0.76 -35.47 0.52
N ASP A 42 0.95 -36.51 -0.29
CA ASP A 42 1.93 -36.51 -1.38
C ASP A 42 1.64 -35.40 -2.40
N TYR A 43 0.39 -35.28 -2.81
CA TYR A 43 0.00 -34.20 -3.71
C TYR A 43 0.18 -32.81 -3.09
N ALA A 44 -0.20 -32.61 -1.84
CA ALA A 44 0.00 -31.37 -1.12
C ALA A 44 1.49 -31.00 -1.00
N SER A 45 2.33 -31.98 -0.62
CA SER A 45 3.78 -31.82 -0.55
C SER A 45 4.37 -31.44 -1.91
N TYR A 46 3.98 -32.14 -2.97
CA TYR A 46 4.40 -31.81 -4.33
C TYR A 46 4.01 -30.38 -4.75
N VAL A 47 2.75 -29.97 -4.50
CA VAL A 47 2.30 -28.61 -4.84
C VAL A 47 3.04 -27.54 -4.04
N ILE A 48 3.41 -27.81 -2.80
CA ILE A 48 4.19 -26.90 -1.96
C ILE A 48 5.63 -26.79 -2.46
N LEU A 49 6.32 -27.90 -2.53
CA LEU A 49 7.78 -27.97 -2.73
C LEU A 49 8.19 -27.78 -4.19
N ASP A 50 7.44 -28.36 -5.13
CA ASP A 50 7.86 -28.43 -6.53
C ASP A 50 7.07 -27.51 -7.47
N ARG A 51 6.11 -26.72 -6.94
CA ARG A 51 5.28 -25.88 -7.82
C ARG A 51 5.08 -24.44 -7.32
N SER A 52 4.59 -24.25 -6.09
CA SER A 52 3.95 -22.98 -5.71
C SER A 52 4.85 -22.08 -4.87
N VAL A 53 5.64 -22.64 -3.97
CA VAL A 53 6.45 -21.89 -3.01
C VAL A 53 7.89 -21.79 -3.52
N PRO A 54 8.52 -20.59 -3.47
CA PRO A 54 9.91 -20.42 -3.88
C PRO A 54 10.87 -21.00 -2.85
N ALA A 55 12.03 -21.50 -3.31
CA ALA A 55 13.12 -21.89 -2.43
C ALA A 55 13.78 -20.64 -1.83
N VAL A 56 14.18 -20.70 -0.56
CA VAL A 56 14.94 -19.61 0.10
C VAL A 56 16.29 -19.41 -0.53
N ASP A 57 16.87 -20.51 -1.05
CA ASP A 57 18.22 -20.54 -1.60
C ASP A 57 18.44 -19.65 -2.82
N ASP A 58 17.54 -19.63 -3.76
CA ASP A 58 17.64 -18.82 -4.98
C ASP A 58 16.43 -17.93 -5.25
N GLY A 59 15.41 -18.00 -4.38
CA GLY A 59 14.21 -17.19 -4.51
C GLY A 59 13.30 -17.60 -5.68
N LEU A 60 13.51 -18.78 -6.26
CA LEU A 60 12.82 -19.20 -7.47
C LEU A 60 11.90 -20.39 -7.21
N LYS A 61 10.80 -20.44 -7.97
CA LYS A 61 10.01 -21.66 -8.13
C LYS A 61 10.74 -22.63 -9.08
N PRO A 62 10.53 -23.95 -8.98
CA PRO A 62 11.20 -24.91 -9.85
C PRO A 62 11.06 -24.63 -11.36
N VAL A 63 9.88 -24.23 -11.83
CA VAL A 63 9.67 -23.86 -13.25
C VAL A 63 10.53 -22.66 -13.66
N GLN A 64 10.66 -21.64 -12.81
CA GLN A 64 11.45 -20.44 -13.09
C GLN A 64 12.94 -20.77 -13.16
N ARG A 65 13.43 -21.62 -12.24
CA ARG A 65 14.81 -22.10 -12.22
C ARG A 65 15.15 -22.89 -13.50
N ARG A 66 14.25 -23.78 -13.92
CA ARG A 66 14.38 -24.56 -15.14
C ARG A 66 14.36 -23.71 -16.41
N ILE A 67 13.52 -22.66 -16.45
CA ILE A 67 13.50 -21.68 -17.55
C ILE A 67 14.85 -20.97 -17.66
N LEU A 68 15.37 -20.41 -16.56
CA LEU A 68 16.65 -19.70 -16.56
C LEU A 68 17.81 -20.63 -16.93
N HIS A 69 17.80 -21.87 -16.43
CA HIS A 69 18.77 -22.87 -16.82
C HIS A 69 18.69 -23.21 -18.32
N ALA A 70 17.49 -23.44 -18.86
CA ALA A 70 17.29 -23.71 -20.28
C ALA A 70 17.78 -22.53 -21.15
N MET A 71 17.44 -21.28 -20.75
CA MET A 71 17.94 -20.08 -21.43
C MET A 71 19.47 -20.02 -21.43
N LYS A 72 20.10 -20.37 -20.31
CA LYS A 72 21.58 -20.40 -20.23
C LYS A 72 22.19 -21.46 -21.13
N CYS A 73 21.55 -22.61 -21.31
CA CYS A 73 22.01 -23.66 -22.22
C CYS A 73 22.03 -23.25 -23.71
N VAL A 74 21.13 -22.32 -24.09
CA VAL A 74 21.02 -21.85 -25.49
C VAL A 74 21.53 -20.42 -25.67
N ASP A 75 22.17 -19.86 -24.64
CA ASP A 75 22.65 -18.47 -24.63
C ASP A 75 23.84 -18.30 -25.60
N ASP A 76 23.60 -17.61 -26.71
CA ASP A 76 24.59 -17.15 -27.68
C ASP A 76 24.71 -15.61 -27.73
N GLY A 77 24.08 -14.90 -26.74
CA GLY A 77 24.02 -13.45 -26.66
C GLY A 77 22.96 -12.82 -27.56
N LYS A 78 22.24 -13.59 -28.38
CA LYS A 78 21.18 -13.11 -29.26
C LYS A 78 19.82 -13.39 -28.67
N MET A 79 18.80 -12.70 -29.24
CA MET A 79 17.41 -12.98 -28.93
C MET A 79 16.98 -14.35 -29.47
N ASN A 80 16.31 -15.15 -28.65
CA ASN A 80 15.77 -16.46 -28.99
C ASN A 80 14.24 -16.42 -28.94
N LYS A 81 13.57 -17.09 -29.87
CA LYS A 81 12.11 -17.25 -29.83
C LYS A 81 11.68 -17.91 -28.52
N VAL A 82 10.67 -17.36 -27.87
CA VAL A 82 10.12 -17.92 -26.63
C VAL A 82 9.68 -19.36 -26.82
N ALA A 83 9.14 -19.72 -28.00
CA ALA A 83 8.79 -21.11 -28.33
C ALA A 83 9.98 -22.07 -28.24
N ASN A 84 11.18 -21.63 -28.65
CA ASN A 84 12.41 -22.45 -28.57
C ASN A 84 12.86 -22.62 -27.11
N ILE A 85 12.78 -21.53 -26.31
CA ILE A 85 13.10 -21.57 -24.87
C ILE A 85 12.14 -22.52 -24.14
N VAL A 86 10.83 -22.44 -24.44
CA VAL A 86 9.82 -23.34 -23.87
C VAL A 86 10.15 -24.80 -24.23
N GLY A 87 10.41 -25.08 -25.50
CA GLY A 87 10.81 -26.43 -25.94
C GLY A 87 12.09 -26.94 -25.25
N GLN A 88 13.10 -26.08 -25.05
CA GLN A 88 14.28 -26.44 -24.30
C GLN A 88 13.98 -26.69 -22.81
N THR A 89 13.06 -25.92 -22.21
CA THR A 89 12.66 -26.07 -20.80
C THR A 89 11.92 -27.37 -20.55
N MET A 90 11.13 -27.86 -21.51
CA MET A 90 10.41 -29.14 -21.40
C MET A 90 11.33 -30.36 -21.18
N GLN A 91 12.62 -30.24 -21.46
CA GLN A 91 13.61 -31.29 -21.17
C GLN A 91 13.92 -31.46 -19.68
N TYR A 92 13.52 -30.47 -18.89
CA TYR A 92 13.71 -30.41 -17.44
C TYR A 92 12.39 -30.36 -16.68
N HIS A 93 11.32 -29.85 -17.30
CA HIS A 93 10.03 -29.61 -16.65
C HIS A 93 8.93 -30.48 -17.23
N PRO A 94 8.40 -31.49 -16.47
CA PRO A 94 7.44 -32.49 -16.99
C PRO A 94 5.99 -31.96 -17.02
N HIS A 95 5.77 -30.70 -17.46
CA HIS A 95 4.45 -30.10 -17.58
C HIS A 95 4.25 -29.45 -18.95
N GLY A 96 3.00 -29.05 -19.24
CA GLY A 96 2.63 -28.49 -20.54
C GLY A 96 3.35 -27.20 -20.88
N ASP A 97 3.61 -27.02 -22.16
CA ASP A 97 4.30 -25.85 -22.76
C ASP A 97 3.64 -24.51 -22.43
N ALA A 98 2.31 -24.47 -22.35
CA ALA A 98 1.56 -23.28 -21.98
C ALA A 98 1.98 -22.75 -20.58
N SER A 99 2.07 -23.65 -19.58
CA SER A 99 2.48 -23.25 -18.21
C SER A 99 3.90 -22.72 -18.14
N ILE A 100 4.81 -23.25 -18.97
CA ILE A 100 6.19 -22.77 -19.10
C ILE A 100 6.19 -21.41 -19.79
N GLY A 101 5.41 -21.24 -20.86
CA GLY A 101 5.24 -19.98 -21.57
C GLY A 101 4.75 -18.86 -20.66
N ASP A 102 3.69 -19.13 -19.88
CA ASP A 102 3.14 -18.16 -18.92
C ASP A 102 4.14 -17.78 -17.83
N ALA A 103 4.87 -18.76 -17.30
CA ALA A 103 5.92 -18.49 -16.29
C ALA A 103 7.07 -17.65 -16.88
N LEU A 104 7.45 -17.90 -18.14
CA LEU A 104 8.48 -17.09 -18.82
C LEU A 104 7.98 -15.66 -19.10
N VAL A 105 6.73 -15.49 -19.50
CA VAL A 105 6.12 -14.17 -19.67
C VAL A 105 6.13 -13.39 -18.35
N GLN A 106 5.69 -14.01 -17.25
CA GLN A 106 5.72 -13.39 -15.93
C GLN A 106 7.15 -12.99 -15.49
N LEU A 107 8.15 -13.80 -15.77
CA LEU A 107 9.56 -13.44 -15.51
C LEU A 107 10.03 -12.26 -16.36
N GLY A 108 9.65 -12.23 -17.64
CA GLY A 108 9.99 -11.14 -18.56
C GLY A 108 9.35 -9.81 -18.16
N GLN A 109 8.09 -9.82 -17.75
CA GLN A 109 7.36 -8.62 -17.31
C GLN A 109 7.93 -7.97 -16.04
N LYS A 110 8.78 -8.69 -15.27
CA LYS A 110 9.48 -8.14 -14.10
C LYS A 110 10.75 -7.34 -14.45
N ASP A 111 11.16 -7.31 -15.72
CA ASP A 111 12.22 -6.47 -16.30
C ASP A 111 13.57 -6.50 -15.55
N LEU A 112 13.95 -7.63 -15.00
CA LEU A 112 15.20 -7.79 -14.25
C LEU A 112 16.12 -8.87 -14.86
N LEU A 113 15.61 -10.09 -15.03
CA LEU A 113 16.42 -11.24 -15.46
C LEU A 113 16.43 -11.46 -16.96
N ILE A 114 15.45 -10.95 -17.69
CA ILE A 114 15.18 -11.27 -19.09
C ILE A 114 15.00 -9.98 -19.88
N ASP A 115 15.78 -9.83 -20.95
CA ASP A 115 15.54 -8.82 -21.98
C ASP A 115 14.47 -9.36 -22.93
N CYS A 116 13.39 -8.59 -23.10
CA CYS A 116 12.21 -8.96 -23.87
C CYS A 116 12.14 -8.20 -25.19
N GLN A 117 11.70 -8.87 -26.26
CA GLN A 117 11.40 -8.25 -27.56
C GLN A 117 10.06 -8.73 -28.10
N GLY A 118 9.27 -7.81 -28.63
CA GLY A 118 7.91 -8.06 -29.10
C GLY A 118 6.85 -7.71 -28.05
N ASN A 119 5.61 -8.15 -28.24
CA ASN A 119 4.50 -7.87 -27.31
C ASN A 119 4.43 -8.91 -26.18
N TRP A 120 4.91 -8.53 -25.01
CA TRP A 120 4.91 -9.35 -23.78
C TRP A 120 3.68 -9.10 -22.89
N GLY A 121 2.62 -8.48 -23.46
CA GLY A 121 1.44 -8.07 -22.71
C GLY A 121 1.68 -6.73 -21.99
N ASN A 122 0.66 -6.26 -21.28
CA ASN A 122 0.72 -5.02 -20.52
C ASN A 122 0.17 -5.25 -19.12
N ILE A 123 0.98 -5.02 -18.10
CA ILE A 123 0.60 -5.18 -16.69
C ILE A 123 -0.42 -4.13 -16.23
N LEU A 124 -0.55 -3.00 -16.93
CA LEU A 124 -1.50 -1.94 -16.60
C LEU A 124 -2.90 -2.27 -17.15
N THR A 125 -3.00 -2.66 -18.42
CA THR A 125 -4.30 -2.97 -19.05
C THR A 125 -4.75 -4.40 -18.77
N GLY A 126 -3.81 -5.32 -18.48
CA GLY A 126 -4.06 -6.73 -18.33
C GLY A 126 -4.05 -7.49 -19.66
N ASP A 127 -3.61 -6.86 -20.75
CA ASP A 127 -3.49 -7.52 -22.05
C ASP A 127 -2.47 -8.65 -21.99
N GLY A 128 -2.84 -9.78 -22.60
CA GLY A 128 -1.98 -10.96 -22.68
C GLY A 128 -0.80 -10.78 -23.63
N ALA A 129 0.27 -11.54 -23.41
CA ALA A 129 1.39 -11.59 -24.32
C ALA A 129 1.00 -12.24 -25.68
N ALA A 130 1.71 -11.84 -26.73
CA ALA A 130 1.59 -12.51 -28.02
C ALA A 130 2.06 -13.98 -27.93
N ALA A 131 1.63 -14.81 -28.88
CA ALA A 131 2.00 -16.23 -28.88
C ALA A 131 3.52 -16.43 -28.89
N PRO A 132 4.05 -17.46 -28.21
CA PRO A 132 5.49 -17.72 -28.02
C PRO A 132 6.33 -17.73 -29.29
N ARG A 133 5.74 -17.99 -30.46
CA ARG A 133 6.43 -17.96 -31.75
C ARG A 133 6.76 -16.56 -32.28
N TYR A 134 6.10 -15.51 -31.73
CA TYR A 134 6.29 -14.13 -32.18
C TYR A 134 7.23 -13.32 -31.29
N ILE A 135 7.26 -13.62 -30.01
CA ILE A 135 8.07 -12.91 -29.00
C ILE A 135 9.43 -13.55 -28.81
N GLU A 136 10.40 -12.77 -28.41
CA GLU A 136 11.78 -13.20 -28.24
C GLU A 136 12.33 -12.76 -26.87
N ALA A 137 13.25 -13.55 -26.36
CA ALA A 137 13.91 -13.31 -25.07
C ALA A 137 15.38 -13.69 -25.09
N ARG A 138 16.16 -13.03 -24.23
CA ARG A 138 17.52 -13.45 -23.85
C ARG A 138 17.75 -13.13 -22.38
N LEU A 139 18.79 -13.71 -21.80
CA LEU A 139 19.21 -13.36 -20.44
C LEU A 139 19.75 -11.93 -20.42
N SER A 140 19.34 -11.16 -19.40
CA SER A 140 19.86 -9.82 -19.17
C SER A 140 21.31 -9.87 -18.71
N LYS A 141 22.03 -8.76 -18.84
CA LYS A 141 23.40 -8.62 -18.31
C LYS A 141 23.43 -8.84 -16.79
N PHE A 142 22.41 -8.36 -16.10
CA PHE A 142 22.26 -8.60 -14.65
C PHE A 142 22.15 -10.10 -14.33
N ALA A 143 21.33 -10.84 -15.06
CA ALA A 143 21.20 -12.27 -14.87
C ALA A 143 22.51 -13.02 -15.12
N LEU A 144 23.26 -12.65 -16.17
CA LEU A 144 24.55 -13.27 -16.49
C LEU A 144 25.59 -13.02 -15.40
N ASP A 145 25.60 -11.86 -14.78
CA ASP A 145 26.55 -11.51 -13.73
C ASP A 145 26.22 -12.13 -12.35
N THR A 146 24.93 -12.32 -12.07
CA THR A 146 24.47 -12.63 -10.70
C THR A 146 23.93 -14.03 -10.49
N VAL A 147 23.43 -14.69 -11.56
CA VAL A 147 22.63 -15.93 -11.42
C VAL A 147 23.47 -17.19 -11.69
N PHE A 148 24.46 -17.15 -12.58
CA PHE A 148 25.09 -18.34 -13.10
C PHE A 148 26.57 -18.45 -12.72
N ASN A 149 26.96 -19.57 -12.14
CA ASN A 149 28.32 -20.03 -12.02
C ASN A 149 28.32 -21.57 -11.95
N PRO A 150 28.73 -22.27 -13.01
CA PRO A 150 28.72 -23.73 -13.05
C PRO A 150 29.58 -24.41 -11.97
N LYS A 151 30.61 -23.70 -11.46
CA LYS A 151 31.55 -24.24 -10.46
C LYS A 151 31.00 -24.24 -9.04
N THR A 152 30.03 -23.33 -8.78
CA THR A 152 29.35 -23.22 -7.48
C THR A 152 27.89 -23.70 -7.55
N THR A 153 27.53 -24.42 -8.60
CA THR A 153 26.20 -25.01 -8.78
C THR A 153 26.22 -26.48 -8.40
N HIS A 154 25.28 -26.88 -7.54
CA HIS A 154 25.01 -28.30 -7.29
C HIS A 154 24.03 -28.82 -8.34
N TRP A 155 24.35 -29.97 -8.92
CA TRP A 155 23.62 -30.55 -10.03
C TRP A 155 22.89 -31.82 -9.62
N MET A 156 21.70 -32.02 -10.15
CA MET A 156 20.92 -33.25 -10.06
C MET A 156 20.54 -33.73 -11.47
N LEU A 157 20.06 -34.97 -11.58
CA LEU A 157 19.51 -35.46 -12.84
C LEU A 157 18.12 -34.90 -13.08
N SER A 158 17.78 -34.65 -14.35
CA SER A 158 16.45 -34.29 -14.79
C SER A 158 15.48 -35.45 -14.54
N TYR A 159 14.17 -35.16 -14.56
CA TYR A 159 13.11 -36.15 -14.30
C TYR A 159 13.19 -37.40 -15.15
N ASP A 160 13.80 -37.32 -16.34
CA ASP A 160 14.02 -38.44 -17.30
C ASP A 160 15.43 -39.05 -17.20
N GLY A 161 16.27 -38.55 -16.28
CA GLY A 161 17.63 -39.02 -16.06
C GLY A 161 18.64 -38.71 -17.16
N ARG A 162 18.24 -38.00 -18.23
CA ARG A 162 19.07 -37.79 -19.43
C ARG A 162 19.99 -36.59 -19.34
N LYS A 163 19.63 -35.58 -18.54
CA LYS A 163 20.34 -34.29 -18.41
C LYS A 163 20.58 -33.96 -16.96
N LYS A 164 21.43 -32.98 -16.73
CA LYS A 164 21.64 -32.41 -15.40
C LYS A 164 20.94 -31.05 -15.32
N GLU A 165 20.25 -30.82 -14.22
CA GLU A 165 19.64 -29.53 -13.86
C GLU A 165 20.19 -29.04 -12.52
N PRO A 166 20.18 -27.71 -12.25
CA PRO A 166 20.64 -27.19 -10.97
C PRO A 166 19.62 -27.50 -9.87
N ILE A 167 20.08 -27.93 -8.69
CA ILE A 167 19.23 -28.04 -7.50
C ILE A 167 18.76 -26.63 -7.12
N HIS A 168 19.70 -25.70 -6.96
CA HIS A 168 19.48 -24.27 -6.83
C HIS A 168 20.48 -23.50 -7.69
N LEU A 169 20.09 -22.32 -8.17
CA LEU A 169 21.03 -21.44 -8.87
C LEU A 169 21.85 -20.63 -7.85
N PRO A 170 23.15 -20.42 -8.08
CA PRO A 170 24.04 -19.68 -7.18
C PRO A 170 23.83 -18.16 -7.32
N ILE A 171 22.65 -17.67 -6.90
CA ILE A 171 22.25 -16.28 -7.07
C ILE A 171 22.89 -15.40 -6.01
N LYS A 172 23.63 -14.38 -6.44
CA LYS A 172 24.37 -13.44 -5.58
C LYS A 172 23.66 -12.10 -5.43
N PHE A 173 22.37 -12.15 -5.12
CA PHE A 173 21.50 -10.99 -4.94
C PHE A 173 20.17 -11.43 -4.28
N PRO A 174 19.51 -10.62 -3.44
CA PRO A 174 18.21 -10.93 -2.85
C PRO A 174 17.07 -10.89 -3.89
N LEU A 175 17.12 -11.80 -4.86
CA LEU A 175 16.25 -11.83 -6.03
C LEU A 175 14.77 -11.96 -5.66
N LEU A 176 14.44 -12.75 -4.65
CA LEU A 176 13.07 -12.97 -4.21
C LEU A 176 12.39 -11.67 -3.79
N LEU A 177 13.12 -10.79 -3.09
CA LEU A 177 12.60 -9.50 -2.66
C LEU A 177 12.44 -8.52 -3.82
N ALA A 178 13.37 -8.52 -4.79
CA ALA A 178 13.27 -7.64 -5.95
C ALA A 178 12.10 -8.02 -6.88
N GLN A 179 11.87 -9.31 -7.08
CA GLN A 179 10.84 -9.78 -8.00
C GLN A 179 9.48 -9.99 -7.34
N GLY A 180 9.46 -10.22 -6.02
CA GLY A 180 8.26 -10.70 -5.35
C GLY A 180 7.78 -12.06 -5.89
N VAL A 181 6.89 -12.69 -5.18
CA VAL A 181 6.28 -13.95 -5.60
C VAL A 181 4.85 -14.08 -5.07
N GLU A 182 4.00 -14.69 -5.87
CA GLU A 182 2.69 -15.13 -5.43
C GLU A 182 2.52 -16.60 -5.81
N GLY A 183 2.12 -17.42 -4.84
CA GLY A 183 1.90 -18.84 -5.03
C GLY A 183 0.82 -19.37 -4.10
N ILE A 184 -0.12 -20.10 -4.66
CA ILE A 184 -1.20 -20.74 -3.88
C ILE A 184 -0.90 -22.23 -3.88
N ALA A 185 -0.76 -22.80 -2.69
CA ALA A 185 -0.54 -24.22 -2.48
C ALA A 185 -1.71 -24.84 -1.69
N VAL A 186 -1.61 -26.10 -1.36
CA VAL A 186 -2.59 -26.79 -0.52
C VAL A 186 -2.36 -26.44 0.94
N GLY A 187 -3.33 -25.81 1.59
CA GLY A 187 -3.28 -25.42 2.99
C GLY A 187 -2.40 -24.22 3.34
N LEU A 188 -1.63 -23.69 2.37
CA LEU A 188 -0.81 -22.50 2.55
C LEU A 188 -0.67 -21.69 1.25
N ASN A 189 -0.25 -20.46 1.39
CA ASN A 189 0.11 -19.58 0.28
C ASN A 189 1.41 -18.84 0.59
N SER A 190 2.09 -18.39 -0.46
CA SER A 190 3.20 -17.45 -0.37
C SER A 190 2.81 -16.19 -1.13
N LYS A 191 2.95 -15.02 -0.49
CA LYS A 191 2.74 -13.71 -1.11
C LYS A 191 3.77 -12.73 -0.61
N ILE A 192 4.89 -12.66 -1.31
CA ILE A 192 6.02 -11.77 -1.03
C ILE A 192 5.93 -10.63 -2.04
N LEU A 193 5.80 -9.40 -1.55
CA LEU A 193 5.66 -8.22 -2.39
C LEU A 193 7.02 -7.82 -2.97
N PRO A 194 7.08 -7.23 -4.18
CA PRO A 194 8.32 -6.73 -4.75
C PRO A 194 8.81 -5.49 -4.01
N HIS A 195 10.14 -5.30 -3.96
CA HIS A 195 10.82 -4.17 -3.33
C HIS A 195 11.78 -3.52 -4.31
N ASN A 196 12.13 -2.27 -4.05
CA ASN A 196 13.02 -1.50 -4.91
C ASN A 196 14.44 -2.07 -4.93
N PHE A 197 15.04 -2.17 -6.13
CA PHE A 197 16.39 -2.71 -6.34
C PHE A 197 17.46 -1.95 -5.55
N ASN A 198 17.42 -0.61 -5.59
CA ASN A 198 18.40 0.22 -4.89
C ASN A 198 18.26 0.10 -3.38
N GLU A 199 17.03 0.11 -2.87
CA GLU A 199 16.75 -0.05 -1.43
C GLU A 199 17.16 -1.44 -0.91
N ILE A 200 17.00 -2.49 -1.72
CA ILE A 200 17.54 -3.83 -1.39
C ILE A 200 19.06 -3.80 -1.28
N CYS A 201 19.75 -3.15 -2.22
CA CYS A 201 21.21 -2.99 -2.14
C CYS A 201 21.60 -2.19 -0.88
N ASP A 202 20.92 -1.07 -0.60
CA ASP A 202 21.21 -0.24 0.57
C ASP A 202 20.96 -1.00 1.88
N ALA A 203 19.86 -1.75 1.97
CA ALA A 203 19.56 -2.58 3.13
C ALA A 203 20.57 -3.71 3.32
N ALA A 204 21.06 -4.34 2.24
CA ALA A 204 22.13 -5.33 2.30
C ALA A 204 23.45 -4.71 2.77
N LEU A 205 23.78 -3.51 2.30
CA LEU A 205 24.96 -2.74 2.74
C LEU A 205 24.85 -2.36 4.23
N ALA A 206 23.68 -1.89 4.67
CA ALA A 206 23.42 -1.55 6.07
C ALA A 206 23.58 -2.79 6.97
N TYR A 207 22.97 -3.92 6.58
CA TYR A 207 23.13 -5.20 7.30
C TYR A 207 24.59 -5.63 7.43
N LEU A 208 25.37 -5.58 6.33
CA LEU A 208 26.81 -5.97 6.34
C LEU A 208 27.65 -5.04 7.21
N LYS A 209 27.25 -3.78 7.37
CA LYS A 209 27.90 -2.82 8.27
C LYS A 209 27.44 -2.94 9.73
N GLY A 210 26.35 -3.66 9.98
CA GLY A 210 25.74 -3.81 11.31
C GLY A 210 24.72 -2.71 11.64
N ASP A 211 24.29 -1.92 10.66
CA ASP A 211 23.31 -0.85 10.80
C ASP A 211 21.88 -1.40 10.70
N ALA A 212 20.93 -0.67 11.27
CA ALA A 212 19.51 -0.97 11.10
C ALA A 212 19.05 -0.63 9.69
N PHE A 213 18.10 -1.40 9.18
CA PHE A 213 17.49 -1.16 7.86
C PHE A 213 15.98 -1.43 7.92
N GLN A 214 15.26 -0.84 6.99
CA GLN A 214 13.82 -1.08 6.79
C GLN A 214 13.53 -1.12 5.30
N LEU A 215 12.66 -2.05 4.88
CA LEU A 215 12.26 -2.23 3.49
C LEU A 215 10.74 -2.16 3.38
N TYR A 216 10.28 -1.35 2.46
CA TYR A 216 8.87 -1.27 2.09
C TYR A 216 8.66 -1.70 0.64
N PRO A 217 7.49 -2.30 0.33
CA PRO A 217 7.18 -2.68 -1.04
C PRO A 217 7.27 -1.52 -2.02
N ASP A 218 7.70 -1.82 -3.25
CA ASP A 218 7.70 -0.90 -4.39
C ASP A 218 7.10 -1.61 -5.60
N PHE A 219 6.11 -1.00 -6.23
CA PHE A 219 5.32 -1.62 -7.27
C PHE A 219 5.59 -1.04 -8.65
N PRO A 220 5.66 -1.86 -9.70
CA PRO A 220 5.88 -1.37 -11.06
C PRO A 220 4.76 -0.49 -11.59
N THR A 221 3.55 -0.59 -11.00
CA THR A 221 2.36 0.20 -11.35
C THR A 221 2.31 1.56 -10.65
N GLY A 222 3.24 1.86 -9.72
CA GLY A 222 3.23 3.07 -8.90
C GLY A 222 2.14 3.02 -7.82
N GLY A 223 1.48 4.15 -7.60
CA GLY A 223 0.45 4.35 -6.58
C GLY A 223 0.98 4.82 -5.24
N VAL A 224 0.10 4.96 -4.30
CA VAL A 224 0.40 5.38 -2.92
C VAL A 224 0.12 4.22 -1.97
N ILE A 225 1.03 3.98 -1.01
CA ILE A 225 0.97 2.81 -0.12
C ILE A 225 0.96 3.24 1.36
N ASP A 226 0.03 2.70 2.12
CA ASP A 226 0.02 2.78 3.58
C ASP A 226 0.60 1.48 4.16
N VAL A 227 1.73 1.62 4.86
CA VAL A 227 2.51 0.54 5.44
C VAL A 227 2.39 0.42 6.95
N THR A 228 1.50 1.20 7.60
CA THR A 228 1.33 1.22 9.07
C THR A 228 1.05 -0.16 9.66
N ARG A 229 0.45 -1.06 8.87
CA ARG A 229 0.14 -2.45 9.26
C ARG A 229 0.93 -3.49 8.47
N TYR A 230 2.03 -3.11 7.82
CA TYR A 230 2.80 -4.01 6.97
C TYR A 230 3.40 -5.21 7.72
N ASN A 231 3.82 -5.01 8.96
CA ASN A 231 4.40 -6.03 9.83
C ASN A 231 5.53 -6.83 9.15
N ASP A 232 6.46 -6.13 8.50
CA ASP A 232 7.62 -6.70 7.79
C ASP A 232 7.27 -7.88 6.85
N GLY A 233 6.07 -7.84 6.25
CA GLY A 233 5.61 -8.88 5.32
C GLY A 233 5.18 -10.21 5.94
N GLU A 234 5.13 -10.32 7.26
CA GLU A 234 4.68 -11.50 7.96
C GLU A 234 3.18 -11.75 7.82
N ARG A 235 2.77 -12.97 8.12
CA ARG A 235 1.37 -13.38 8.13
C ARG A 235 0.55 -12.53 9.12
N GLY A 236 -0.55 -11.95 8.64
CA GLY A 236 -1.40 -11.04 9.41
C GLY A 236 -1.09 -9.56 9.16
N GLY A 237 0.03 -9.25 8.51
CA GLY A 237 0.29 -7.92 7.99
C GLY A 237 -0.69 -7.52 6.89
N GLN A 238 -0.83 -6.22 6.67
CA GLN A 238 -1.70 -5.65 5.65
C GLN A 238 -1.08 -4.37 5.08
N VAL A 239 -1.21 -4.22 3.78
CA VAL A 239 -0.81 -3.01 3.06
C VAL A 239 -2.02 -2.49 2.31
N LYS A 240 -2.31 -1.20 2.43
CA LYS A 240 -3.32 -0.54 1.61
C LYS A 240 -2.64 0.20 0.48
N ILE A 241 -3.17 0.06 -0.73
CA ILE A 241 -2.63 0.70 -1.93
C ILE A 241 -3.74 1.50 -2.57
N ARG A 242 -3.47 2.78 -2.86
CA ARG A 242 -4.37 3.69 -3.58
C ARG A 242 -3.82 4.03 -4.95
N ALA A 243 -4.74 4.16 -5.89
CA ALA A 243 -4.48 4.81 -7.17
C ALA A 243 -4.07 6.27 -6.93
N ARG A 244 -3.17 6.80 -7.76
CA ARG A 244 -2.91 8.25 -7.78
C ARG A 244 -3.98 8.93 -8.62
N ILE A 245 -4.81 9.76 -7.98
CA ILE A 245 -5.91 10.47 -8.60
C ILE A 245 -5.61 11.96 -8.52
N GLN A 246 -5.58 12.63 -9.65
CA GLN A 246 -5.36 14.07 -9.77
C GLN A 246 -6.65 14.78 -10.24
N LYS A 247 -6.87 16.00 -9.78
CA LYS A 247 -7.93 16.87 -10.27
C LYS A 247 -7.42 17.59 -11.53
N ALA A 248 -8.23 17.67 -12.58
CA ALA A 248 -7.94 18.56 -13.68
C ALA A 248 -8.33 20.01 -13.32
N ASP A 249 -7.78 20.99 -14.03
CA ASP A 249 -7.99 22.42 -13.77
C ASP A 249 -9.48 22.85 -13.79
N ASP A 250 -10.33 22.05 -14.44
CA ASP A 250 -11.78 22.29 -14.49
C ASP A 250 -12.53 21.87 -13.21
N ASN A 251 -11.87 21.19 -12.26
CA ASN A 251 -12.46 20.58 -11.05
C ASN A 251 -13.69 19.70 -11.30
N LYS A 252 -13.88 19.24 -12.55
CA LYS A 252 -14.99 18.36 -12.98
C LYS A 252 -14.50 17.06 -13.57
N THR A 253 -13.19 16.99 -13.82
CA THR A 253 -12.53 15.84 -14.39
C THR A 253 -11.47 15.34 -13.42
N LEU A 254 -11.46 14.02 -13.16
CA LEU A 254 -10.42 13.35 -12.38
C LEU A 254 -9.59 12.50 -13.35
N ILE A 255 -8.27 12.48 -13.11
CA ILE A 255 -7.32 11.71 -13.91
C ILE A 255 -6.63 10.72 -12.99
N ILE A 256 -6.76 9.43 -13.27
CA ILE A 256 -6.02 8.38 -12.58
C ILE A 256 -4.74 8.13 -13.38
N THR A 257 -3.59 8.42 -12.77
CA THR A 257 -2.27 8.35 -13.39
C THR A 257 -1.48 7.11 -12.99
N GLU A 258 -1.79 6.52 -11.85
CA GLU A 258 -1.18 5.30 -11.35
C GLU A 258 -2.26 4.41 -10.72
N ILE A 259 -2.08 3.10 -10.83
CA ILE A 259 -3.08 2.11 -10.38
C ILE A 259 -2.55 1.21 -9.28
N PRO A 260 -3.40 0.71 -8.37
CA PRO A 260 -2.98 -0.22 -7.33
C PRO A 260 -2.40 -1.52 -7.89
N TYR A 261 -1.36 -2.03 -7.27
CA TYR A 261 -0.75 -3.30 -7.63
C TYR A 261 -1.73 -4.46 -7.56
N GLY A 262 -1.71 -5.31 -8.58
CA GLY A 262 -2.62 -6.47 -8.70
C GLY A 262 -3.99 -6.13 -9.28
N THR A 263 -4.20 -4.89 -9.75
CA THR A 263 -5.38 -4.49 -10.54
C THR A 263 -4.98 -4.11 -11.96
N THR A 264 -5.97 -3.90 -12.82
CA THR A 264 -5.79 -3.43 -14.20
C THR A 264 -6.72 -2.24 -14.46
N THR A 265 -6.39 -1.41 -15.46
CA THR A 265 -7.24 -0.28 -15.86
C THR A 265 -8.65 -0.75 -16.22
N THR A 266 -8.76 -1.83 -16.95
CA THR A 266 -10.04 -2.46 -17.30
C THR A 266 -10.87 -2.81 -16.06
N LYS A 267 -10.25 -3.44 -15.06
CA LYS A 267 -10.93 -3.83 -13.81
C LYS A 267 -11.36 -2.61 -12.99
N ILE A 268 -10.49 -1.59 -12.89
CA ILE A 268 -10.82 -0.33 -12.21
C ILE A 268 -12.03 0.32 -12.88
N ILE A 269 -12.04 0.46 -14.21
CA ILE A 269 -13.15 1.02 -14.98
C ILE A 269 -14.45 0.23 -14.74
N GLU A 270 -14.39 -1.10 -14.76
CA GLU A 270 -15.56 -1.93 -14.44
C GLU A 270 -16.11 -1.65 -13.04
N THR A 271 -15.23 -1.54 -12.02
CA THR A 271 -15.68 -1.28 -10.65
C THR A 271 -16.24 0.13 -10.51
N ILE A 272 -15.68 1.12 -11.21
CA ILE A 272 -16.20 2.48 -11.30
C ILE A 272 -17.61 2.48 -11.93
N LEU A 273 -17.79 1.83 -13.05
CA LEU A 273 -19.09 1.72 -13.73
C LEU A 273 -20.12 0.98 -12.87
N LYS A 274 -19.71 -0.09 -12.18
CA LYS A 274 -20.57 -0.83 -11.23
C LYS A 274 -20.98 0.05 -10.04
N ALA A 275 -20.07 0.87 -9.49
CA ALA A 275 -20.38 1.81 -8.41
C ALA A 275 -21.31 2.93 -8.89
N ASN A 276 -21.12 3.46 -10.11
CA ASN A 276 -21.99 4.45 -10.71
C ASN A 276 -23.40 3.89 -10.95
N ALA A 277 -23.53 2.68 -11.49
CA ALA A 277 -24.83 2.01 -11.70
C ALA A 277 -25.58 1.76 -10.38
N LYS A 278 -24.86 1.53 -9.27
CA LYS A 278 -25.43 1.43 -7.92
C LYS A 278 -25.69 2.77 -7.25
N GLY A 279 -25.43 3.90 -7.93
CA GLY A 279 -25.60 5.25 -7.41
C GLY A 279 -24.68 5.64 -6.25
N LYS A 280 -23.58 4.89 -6.02
CA LYS A 280 -22.59 5.21 -4.99
C LYS A 280 -21.69 6.39 -5.36
N ILE A 281 -21.49 6.58 -6.65
CA ILE A 281 -20.74 7.69 -7.26
C ILE A 281 -21.57 8.25 -8.41
N LYS A 282 -21.34 9.53 -8.77
CA LYS A 282 -22.03 10.17 -9.89
C LYS A 282 -21.02 10.57 -10.96
N ILE A 283 -20.92 9.75 -11.97
CA ILE A 283 -19.99 9.93 -13.08
C ILE A 283 -20.78 10.06 -14.38
N ARG A 284 -20.35 10.99 -15.22
CA ARG A 284 -20.89 11.20 -16.57
C ARG A 284 -20.27 10.24 -17.57
N LYS A 285 -18.94 10.12 -17.57
CA LYS A 285 -18.17 9.33 -18.54
C LYS A 285 -16.85 8.86 -17.93
N VAL A 286 -16.35 7.73 -18.38
CA VAL A 286 -14.98 7.22 -18.09
C VAL A 286 -14.34 6.86 -19.41
N ASP A 287 -13.15 7.34 -19.65
CA ASP A 287 -12.34 7.06 -20.84
C ASP A 287 -10.98 6.53 -20.44
N ASP A 288 -10.47 5.52 -21.15
CA ASP A 288 -9.13 4.96 -20.96
C ASP A 288 -8.20 5.46 -22.07
N PHE A 289 -7.14 6.15 -21.67
CA PHE A 289 -6.05 6.64 -22.53
C PHE A 289 -4.71 6.02 -22.14
N THR A 290 -4.73 4.87 -21.49
CA THR A 290 -3.55 4.15 -21.02
C THR A 290 -2.69 3.73 -22.19
N ALA A 291 -1.39 4.06 -22.14
CA ALA A 291 -0.35 3.64 -23.05
C ALA A 291 0.82 3.04 -22.24
N ASP A 292 1.96 3.74 -22.22
CA ASP A 292 3.13 3.36 -21.38
C ASP A 292 2.88 3.65 -19.90
N THR A 293 2.00 4.62 -19.61
CA THR A 293 1.56 4.98 -18.27
C THR A 293 0.04 4.88 -18.18
N ALA A 294 -0.48 4.56 -17.01
CA ALA A 294 -1.92 4.54 -16.79
C ALA A 294 -2.50 5.95 -16.92
N ARG A 295 -3.62 6.08 -17.65
CA ARG A 295 -4.35 7.33 -17.79
C ARG A 295 -5.84 7.09 -18.00
N ILE A 296 -6.57 7.03 -16.89
CA ILE A 296 -8.03 6.90 -16.91
C ILE A 296 -8.63 8.26 -16.58
N VAL A 297 -9.46 8.78 -17.47
CA VAL A 297 -10.13 10.08 -17.34
C VAL A 297 -11.57 9.87 -16.91
N VAL A 298 -11.94 10.38 -15.74
CA VAL A 298 -13.26 10.26 -15.13
C VAL A 298 -13.94 11.62 -15.10
N GLN A 299 -14.97 11.81 -15.91
CA GLN A 299 -15.78 13.03 -15.96
C GLN A 299 -16.91 12.94 -14.94
N LEU A 300 -16.95 13.86 -13.99
CA LEU A 300 -17.97 13.92 -12.95
C LEU A 300 -19.30 14.47 -13.48
N ALA A 301 -20.40 14.09 -12.85
CA ALA A 301 -21.70 14.66 -13.13
C ALA A 301 -21.78 16.11 -12.60
N PRO A 302 -22.58 17.01 -13.22
CA PRO A 302 -22.76 18.38 -12.75
C PRO A 302 -23.19 18.43 -11.29
N GLY A 303 -22.57 19.31 -10.49
CA GLY A 303 -22.87 19.49 -9.06
C GLY A 303 -22.22 18.48 -8.13
N THR A 304 -21.35 17.58 -8.62
CA THR A 304 -20.56 16.64 -7.80
C THR A 304 -19.25 17.31 -7.38
N SER A 305 -18.93 17.26 -6.10
CA SER A 305 -17.63 17.71 -5.57
C SER A 305 -16.53 16.71 -5.99
N SER A 306 -15.42 17.22 -6.53
CA SER A 306 -14.25 16.41 -6.91
C SER A 306 -13.67 15.67 -5.70
N ASP A 307 -13.56 16.32 -4.54
CA ASP A 307 -13.03 15.74 -3.31
C ASP A 307 -13.86 14.55 -2.82
N LYS A 308 -15.20 14.73 -2.74
CA LYS A 308 -16.11 13.64 -2.39
C LYS A 308 -16.08 12.50 -3.40
N ALA A 309 -15.89 12.83 -4.67
CA ALA A 309 -15.77 11.82 -5.72
C ALA A 309 -14.47 11.00 -5.60
N ILE A 310 -13.34 11.61 -5.24
CA ILE A 310 -12.08 10.91 -5.00
C ILE A 310 -12.23 9.93 -3.84
N ASP A 311 -12.78 10.37 -2.70
CA ASP A 311 -13.04 9.51 -1.55
C ASP A 311 -14.02 8.39 -1.88
N ALA A 312 -15.04 8.68 -2.69
CA ALA A 312 -16.01 7.68 -3.16
C ALA A 312 -15.35 6.64 -4.07
N LEU A 313 -14.42 7.04 -4.94
CA LEU A 313 -13.63 6.13 -5.76
C LEU A 313 -12.80 5.19 -4.89
N TYR A 314 -12.11 5.69 -3.87
CA TYR A 314 -11.38 4.84 -2.93
C TYR A 314 -12.29 3.93 -2.10
N ALA A 315 -13.45 4.42 -1.66
CA ALA A 315 -14.34 3.65 -0.79
C ALA A 315 -15.14 2.55 -1.51
N PHE A 316 -15.45 2.72 -2.80
CA PHE A 316 -16.41 1.87 -3.53
C PHE A 316 -15.87 1.20 -4.78
N THR A 317 -14.61 1.43 -5.12
CA THR A 317 -13.99 0.84 -6.33
C THR A 317 -12.61 0.27 -6.02
N ASP A 318 -12.01 -0.40 -6.99
CA ASP A 318 -10.65 -0.95 -6.88
C ASP A 318 -9.56 0.15 -7.00
N CYS A 319 -9.92 1.44 -6.85
CA CYS A 319 -8.94 2.53 -6.67
C CYS A 319 -8.22 2.44 -5.31
N GLU A 320 -8.79 1.75 -4.31
CA GLU A 320 -8.10 1.33 -3.08
C GLU A 320 -8.18 -0.18 -2.96
N VAL A 321 -7.04 -0.84 -2.77
CA VAL A 321 -6.92 -2.28 -2.62
C VAL A 321 -6.13 -2.63 -1.36
N ASN A 322 -6.58 -3.64 -0.64
CA ASN A 322 -5.87 -4.19 0.51
C ASN A 322 -5.14 -5.47 0.10
N ILE A 323 -3.85 -5.55 0.38
CA ILE A 323 -3.04 -6.74 0.16
C ILE A 323 -2.51 -7.25 1.50
N SER A 324 -2.71 -8.53 1.76
CA SER A 324 -2.13 -9.20 2.93
C SER A 324 -0.91 -10.00 2.49
N PRO A 325 0.31 -9.58 2.84
CA PRO A 325 1.52 -10.34 2.56
C PRO A 325 1.57 -11.61 3.41
N ASN A 326 2.35 -12.57 2.96
CA ASN A 326 2.64 -13.80 3.68
C ASN A 326 3.98 -14.37 3.18
N CYS A 327 5.06 -14.05 3.88
CA CYS A 327 6.39 -14.53 3.53
C CYS A 327 6.53 -16.00 3.88
N CYS A 328 6.24 -16.86 2.91
CA CYS A 328 6.42 -18.31 3.01
C CYS A 328 7.42 -18.78 1.94
N VAL A 329 8.47 -19.49 2.35
CA VAL A 329 9.53 -20.04 1.47
C VAL A 329 9.82 -21.48 1.83
N VAL A 330 10.49 -22.21 0.96
CA VAL A 330 10.98 -23.57 1.23
C VAL A 330 12.44 -23.50 1.63
N GLU A 331 12.76 -24.05 2.79
CA GLU A 331 14.12 -24.28 3.29
C GLU A 331 14.25 -25.76 3.68
N ASP A 332 15.29 -26.44 3.25
CA ASP A 332 15.54 -27.86 3.53
C ASP A 332 14.30 -28.76 3.35
N LYS A 333 13.60 -28.58 2.22
CA LYS A 333 12.36 -29.29 1.87
C LYS A 333 11.22 -29.09 2.85
N LYS A 334 11.21 -27.98 3.62
CA LYS A 334 10.14 -27.61 4.55
C LYS A 334 9.65 -26.20 4.26
N PRO A 335 8.34 -25.93 4.23
CA PRO A 335 7.82 -24.57 4.17
C PRO A 335 8.05 -23.87 5.51
N ILE A 336 8.65 -22.70 5.48
CA ILE A 336 8.86 -21.82 6.63
C ILE A 336 8.18 -20.47 6.42
N PHE A 337 7.68 -19.89 7.50
CA PHE A 337 7.15 -18.54 7.51
C PHE A 337 8.19 -17.62 8.15
N THR A 338 8.43 -16.48 7.51
CA THR A 338 9.51 -15.58 7.88
C THR A 338 9.14 -14.14 7.55
N SER A 339 10.02 -13.18 7.86
CA SER A 339 9.85 -11.77 7.51
C SER A 339 10.72 -11.35 6.33
N VAL A 340 10.40 -10.19 5.73
CA VAL A 340 11.18 -9.58 4.64
C VAL A 340 12.60 -9.26 5.10
N SER A 341 12.75 -8.70 6.29
CA SER A 341 14.07 -8.39 6.86
C SER A 341 14.91 -9.65 7.05
N ASN A 342 14.30 -10.76 7.48
CA ASN A 342 15.02 -12.02 7.62
C ASN A 342 15.40 -12.63 6.27
N LEU A 343 14.51 -12.54 5.26
CA LEU A 343 14.85 -12.98 3.89
C LEU A 343 16.01 -12.18 3.31
N LEU A 344 16.09 -10.88 3.59
CA LEU A 344 17.24 -10.07 3.17
C LEU A 344 18.55 -10.57 3.82
N ARG A 345 18.53 -10.82 5.14
CA ARG A 345 19.69 -11.32 5.89
C ARG A 345 20.16 -12.66 5.31
N LEU A 346 19.25 -13.64 5.21
CA LEU A 346 19.55 -14.96 4.65
C LEU A 346 20.14 -14.89 3.24
N SER A 347 19.57 -14.09 2.36
CA SER A 347 20.04 -13.92 0.99
C SER A 347 21.39 -13.19 0.91
N THR A 348 21.63 -12.21 1.79
CA THR A 348 22.90 -11.48 1.88
C THR A 348 24.02 -12.39 2.42
N ASP A 349 23.75 -13.18 3.45
CA ASP A 349 24.70 -14.15 3.99
C ASP A 349 25.02 -15.25 2.98
N ARG A 350 24.02 -15.71 2.23
CA ARG A 350 24.24 -16.65 1.13
C ARG A 350 25.08 -16.05 0.01
N THR A 351 24.80 -14.79 -0.35
CA THR A 351 25.64 -14.06 -1.33
C THR A 351 27.09 -14.02 -0.86
N LYS A 352 27.34 -13.71 0.40
CA LYS A 352 28.68 -13.71 1.01
C LYS A 352 29.32 -15.10 0.99
N ALA A 353 28.55 -16.15 1.28
CA ALA A 353 29.03 -17.54 1.23
C ALA A 353 29.40 -17.96 -0.21
N LEU A 354 28.59 -17.62 -1.21
CA LEU A 354 28.87 -17.90 -2.61
C LEU A 354 30.10 -17.15 -3.12
N LEU A 355 30.24 -15.87 -2.78
CA LEU A 355 31.43 -15.08 -3.12
C LEU A 355 32.69 -15.66 -2.48
N LYS A 356 32.63 -16.15 -1.25
CA LYS A 356 33.70 -16.86 -0.58
C LYS A 356 34.07 -18.11 -1.36
N TRP A 357 33.11 -18.94 -1.70
CA TRP A 357 33.33 -20.18 -2.41
C TRP A 357 33.90 -19.93 -3.82
N GLU A 358 33.43 -18.92 -4.55
CA GLU A 358 34.01 -18.49 -5.83
C GLU A 358 35.51 -18.12 -5.69
N LEU A 359 35.84 -17.31 -4.66
CA LEU A 359 37.22 -16.91 -4.37
C LEU A 359 38.13 -18.11 -3.98
N GLU A 360 37.59 -19.08 -3.24
CA GLU A 360 38.31 -20.31 -2.88
C GLU A 360 38.60 -21.17 -4.10
N ILE A 361 37.66 -21.32 -5.03
CA ILE A 361 37.83 -22.02 -6.30
C ILE A 361 38.84 -21.27 -7.18
N GLU A 362 38.67 -19.95 -7.36
CA GLU A 362 39.58 -19.14 -8.15
C GLU A 362 41.01 -19.20 -7.61
N LYS A 363 41.18 -19.09 -6.29
CA LYS A 363 42.49 -19.25 -5.64
C LYS A 363 43.08 -20.61 -5.94
N SER A 364 42.31 -21.69 -5.78
CA SER A 364 42.81 -23.06 -6.08
C SER A 364 43.21 -23.23 -7.53
N GLU A 365 42.45 -22.69 -8.48
CA GLU A 365 42.77 -22.74 -9.91
C GLU A 365 44.01 -21.91 -10.26
N LEU A 366 44.20 -20.76 -9.64
CA LEU A 366 45.37 -19.91 -9.82
C LEU A 366 46.64 -20.58 -9.22
N GLU A 367 46.50 -21.19 -8.03
CA GLU A 367 47.58 -21.94 -7.38
C GLU A 367 47.99 -23.15 -8.21
N GLU A 368 47.02 -23.90 -8.76
CA GLU A 368 47.27 -25.02 -9.63
C GLU A 368 47.96 -24.58 -10.95
N LYS A 369 47.49 -23.48 -11.51
CA LYS A 369 48.13 -22.93 -12.73
C LYS A 369 49.51 -22.38 -12.46
N TYR A 370 49.74 -21.76 -11.32
CA TYR A 370 51.10 -21.32 -10.90
C TYR A 370 52.02 -22.49 -10.68
N PHE A 371 51.55 -23.52 -9.97
CA PHE A 371 52.28 -24.75 -9.75
C PHE A 371 52.72 -25.41 -11.08
N TYR A 372 51.79 -25.62 -12.01
CA TYR A 372 52.08 -26.24 -13.29
C TYR A 372 53.03 -25.39 -14.13
N THR A 373 52.88 -24.08 -14.15
CA THR A 373 53.80 -23.17 -14.86
C THR A 373 55.21 -23.22 -14.27
N SER A 374 55.36 -23.33 -12.95
CA SER A 374 56.61 -23.49 -12.26
C SER A 374 57.27 -24.84 -12.60
N LEU A 375 56.47 -25.91 -12.58
CA LEU A 375 56.94 -27.27 -12.91
C LEU A 375 57.38 -27.40 -14.38
N GLU A 376 56.59 -26.86 -15.33
CA GLU A 376 56.93 -26.80 -16.75
C GLU A 376 58.20 -26.01 -16.98
N ARG A 377 58.43 -24.92 -16.30
CA ARG A 377 59.63 -24.11 -16.36
C ARG A 377 60.84 -24.89 -15.90
N ILE A 378 60.76 -25.52 -14.71
CA ILE A 378 61.84 -26.35 -14.16
C ILE A 378 62.17 -27.46 -15.12
N PHE A 379 61.21 -28.18 -15.69
CA PHE A 379 61.36 -29.25 -16.62
C PHE A 379 62.05 -28.82 -17.89
N ILE A 380 61.76 -27.66 -18.49
CA ILE A 380 62.29 -27.14 -19.73
C ILE A 380 63.67 -26.49 -19.51
N GLU A 381 63.83 -25.62 -18.52
CA GLU A 381 65.11 -24.90 -18.26
C GLU A 381 66.21 -25.84 -17.86
N ASN A 382 65.96 -26.88 -17.07
CA ASN A 382 66.94 -27.90 -16.68
C ASN A 382 67.07 -29.03 -17.73
N ARG A 383 66.36 -28.90 -18.84
CA ARG A 383 66.41 -29.84 -19.97
C ARG A 383 66.22 -31.32 -19.55
N ILE A 384 65.35 -31.56 -18.56
CA ILE A 384 65.05 -32.90 -18.02
C ILE A 384 64.64 -33.84 -19.16
N TYR A 385 63.89 -33.33 -20.15
CA TYR A 385 63.49 -34.06 -21.36
C TYR A 385 64.62 -34.47 -22.30
N LYS A 386 65.89 -34.04 -22.05
CA LYS A 386 67.11 -34.41 -22.83
C LYS A 386 68.09 -35.18 -22.01
N GLN A 387 67.77 -35.57 -20.82
CA GLN A 387 68.67 -36.38 -20.01
C GLN A 387 68.64 -37.85 -20.45
N GLU A 388 69.73 -38.56 -20.38
CA GLU A 388 69.88 -39.96 -20.87
C GLU A 388 68.82 -40.92 -20.25
N GLY A 389 68.48 -40.72 -18.99
CA GLY A 389 67.42 -41.49 -18.30
C GLY A 389 65.99 -41.20 -18.78
N TYR A 390 65.76 -40.05 -19.42
CA TYR A 390 64.52 -39.71 -20.06
C TYR A 390 64.40 -40.35 -21.46
N GLU A 391 65.37 -40.19 -22.26
CA GLU A 391 65.41 -40.69 -23.66
C GLU A 391 65.43 -42.22 -23.73
N ASN A 392 66.14 -42.91 -22.80
CA ASN A 392 66.32 -44.36 -22.78
C ASN A 392 65.35 -45.06 -21.79
N ALA A 393 64.32 -44.44 -21.24
CA ALA A 393 63.36 -45.07 -20.33
C ALA A 393 62.63 -46.27 -20.99
N PRO A 394 62.65 -47.46 -20.42
CA PRO A 394 62.08 -48.63 -21.08
C PRO A 394 60.59 -48.73 -21.05
N ASN A 395 59.93 -48.01 -20.16
CA ASN A 395 58.49 -47.91 -20.06
C ASN A 395 58.01 -46.57 -19.37
N LYS A 396 56.76 -46.26 -19.46
CA LYS A 396 56.17 -45.04 -18.91
C LYS A 396 56.35 -44.93 -17.36
N GLU A 397 56.26 -46.03 -16.65
CA GLU A 397 56.43 -46.04 -15.19
C GLU A 397 57.83 -45.66 -14.74
N LYS A 398 58.91 -46.24 -15.41
CA LYS A 398 60.31 -45.86 -15.14
C LYS A 398 60.62 -44.43 -15.59
N LEU A 399 59.98 -43.95 -16.65
CA LEU A 399 60.11 -42.57 -17.08
C LEU A 399 59.55 -41.63 -16.06
N ILE A 400 58.36 -41.91 -15.44
CA ILE A 400 57.79 -41.15 -14.36
C ILE A 400 58.71 -41.12 -13.15
N LEU A 401 59.24 -42.29 -12.71
CA LEU A 401 60.16 -42.35 -11.58
C LEU A 401 61.38 -41.48 -11.84
N PHE A 402 62.00 -41.63 -13.04
CA PHE A 402 63.16 -40.81 -13.43
C PHE A 402 62.87 -39.32 -13.37
N VAL A 403 61.74 -38.87 -13.92
CA VAL A 403 61.40 -37.46 -13.90
C VAL A 403 61.08 -36.95 -12.46
N ASP A 404 60.49 -37.80 -11.63
CA ASP A 404 60.27 -37.49 -10.24
C ASP A 404 61.56 -37.32 -9.44
N GLU A 405 62.56 -38.21 -9.67
CA GLU A 405 63.92 -38.11 -9.13
C GLU A 405 64.68 -36.89 -9.68
N ALA A 406 64.60 -36.60 -10.97
CA ALA A 406 65.21 -35.46 -11.61
C ALA A 406 64.58 -34.11 -11.11
N LEU A 407 63.38 -34.09 -10.69
CA LEU A 407 62.70 -32.93 -10.07
C LEU A 407 63.00 -32.71 -8.57
N ALA A 408 63.56 -33.73 -7.89
CA ALA A 408 63.83 -33.70 -6.45
C ALA A 408 64.54 -32.43 -5.93
N PRO A 409 65.58 -31.84 -6.60
CA PRO A 409 66.30 -30.66 -6.14
C PRO A 409 65.43 -29.39 -6.09
N TRP A 410 64.29 -29.39 -6.76
CA TRP A 410 63.37 -28.24 -6.86
C TRP A 410 62.02 -28.44 -6.17
N LYS A 411 61.70 -29.66 -5.64
CA LYS A 411 60.44 -29.96 -4.99
C LYS A 411 60.10 -29.00 -3.85
N ASP A 412 61.12 -28.60 -3.05
CA ASP A 412 60.99 -27.65 -1.94
C ASP A 412 60.58 -26.23 -2.37
N LYS A 413 60.76 -25.88 -3.66
CA LYS A 413 60.41 -24.58 -4.23
C LYS A 413 59.02 -24.55 -4.80
N LEU A 414 58.34 -25.70 -4.87
CA LEU A 414 56.98 -25.82 -5.39
C LEU A 414 55.95 -25.62 -4.29
N ILE A 415 54.79 -25.09 -4.64
CA ILE A 415 53.70 -24.79 -3.67
C ILE A 415 53.11 -26.07 -3.06
N ARG A 416 53.10 -27.16 -3.79
CA ARG A 416 52.62 -28.49 -3.35
C ARG A 416 53.53 -29.59 -3.87
N GLU A 417 53.35 -30.79 -3.33
CA GLU A 417 54.01 -31.99 -3.79
C GLU A 417 53.60 -32.34 -5.23
N VAL A 418 54.57 -32.85 -5.98
CA VAL A 418 54.40 -33.32 -7.36
C VAL A 418 53.68 -34.67 -7.33
N ARG A 419 52.59 -34.78 -8.04
CA ARG A 419 51.82 -36.02 -8.20
C ARG A 419 52.16 -36.71 -9.50
N HIS A 420 51.82 -37.97 -9.61
CA HIS A 420 52.00 -38.78 -10.80
C HIS A 420 51.37 -38.15 -12.05
N GLU A 421 50.17 -37.67 -11.89
CA GLU A 421 49.40 -37.00 -12.94
C GLU A 421 50.08 -35.71 -13.45
N ASP A 422 50.78 -34.99 -12.57
CA ASP A 422 51.51 -33.77 -12.94
C ASP A 422 52.71 -34.11 -13.88
N ILE A 423 53.42 -35.23 -13.61
CA ILE A 423 54.48 -35.70 -14.44
C ILE A 423 53.94 -36.20 -15.77
N GLU A 424 52.83 -36.92 -15.78
CA GLU A 424 52.19 -37.37 -17.03
C GLU A 424 51.82 -36.17 -17.90
N ARG A 425 51.35 -35.13 -17.31
CA ARG A 425 51.00 -33.87 -18.02
C ARG A 425 52.21 -33.16 -18.60
N LEU A 426 53.45 -33.32 -18.03
CA LEU A 426 54.69 -32.84 -18.64
C LEU A 426 55.02 -33.56 -19.95
N PHE A 427 54.64 -34.80 -20.08
CA PHE A 427 54.89 -35.57 -21.33
C PHE A 427 53.97 -35.12 -22.47
N GLU A 428 52.85 -34.48 -22.19
CA GLU A 428 51.95 -33.94 -23.19
C GLU A 428 52.44 -32.61 -23.79
N ILE A 429 53.53 -32.04 -23.26
CA ILE A 429 54.06 -30.75 -23.75
C ILE A 429 54.63 -30.94 -25.20
N LYS A 430 53.96 -30.21 -26.11
CA LYS A 430 54.39 -30.26 -27.53
C LYS A 430 55.79 -29.69 -27.71
N MET A 431 56.67 -30.38 -28.53
CA MET A 431 58.03 -29.93 -28.82
C MET A 431 58.17 -28.49 -29.30
N ILE A 432 57.15 -27.97 -30.04
CA ILE A 432 57.13 -26.59 -30.48
C ILE A 432 57.00 -25.58 -29.28
N ARG A 433 56.44 -26.04 -28.18
CA ARG A 433 56.36 -25.23 -26.95
C ARG A 433 57.69 -25.20 -26.21
N ILE A 434 58.37 -26.29 -26.21
CA ILE A 434 59.71 -26.38 -25.64
C ILE A 434 60.71 -25.51 -26.44
N THR A 435 60.71 -25.59 -27.78
CA THR A 435 61.62 -24.81 -28.66
C THR A 435 61.32 -23.30 -28.67
N LYS A 436 60.06 -22.88 -28.37
CA LYS A 436 59.66 -21.49 -28.29
C LYS A 436 59.49 -21.00 -26.85
N PHE A 437 60.02 -21.76 -25.88
CA PHE A 437 59.92 -21.37 -24.49
C PHE A 437 60.69 -20.09 -24.20
N ASP A 438 60.02 -19.11 -23.66
CA ASP A 438 60.56 -17.80 -23.27
C ASP A 438 60.50 -17.68 -21.75
N SER A 439 61.62 -17.83 -21.08
CA SER A 439 61.75 -17.77 -19.62
C SER A 439 61.21 -16.44 -19.05
N LYS A 440 61.46 -15.32 -19.77
CA LYS A 440 60.96 -13.98 -19.31
C LYS A 440 59.44 -13.90 -19.30
N LYS A 441 58.79 -14.47 -20.35
CA LYS A 441 57.30 -14.50 -20.36
C LYS A 441 56.73 -15.42 -19.31
N ALA A 442 57.42 -16.54 -19.00
CA ALA A 442 57.02 -17.41 -17.90
C ALA A 442 57.13 -16.70 -16.54
N ASP A 443 58.23 -15.92 -16.33
CA ASP A 443 58.38 -15.09 -15.12
C ASP A 443 57.32 -14.00 -15.00
N GLU A 444 56.97 -13.34 -16.08
CA GLU A 444 55.91 -12.33 -16.11
C GLU A 444 54.55 -12.96 -15.75
N LEU A 445 54.22 -14.11 -16.35
CA LEU A 445 53.01 -14.84 -16.06
C LEU A 445 52.95 -15.30 -14.61
N MET A 446 54.08 -15.83 -14.07
CA MET A 446 54.17 -16.25 -12.68
C MET A 446 53.94 -15.09 -11.72
N LYS A 447 54.53 -13.93 -11.97
CA LYS A 447 54.30 -12.70 -11.18
C LYS A 447 52.85 -12.22 -11.24
N GLU A 448 52.19 -12.30 -12.41
CA GLU A 448 50.80 -11.98 -12.57
C GLU A 448 49.90 -12.96 -11.77
N LEU A 449 50.13 -14.25 -11.86
CA LEU A 449 49.42 -15.27 -11.10
C LEU A 449 49.61 -15.08 -9.59
N GLU A 450 50.83 -14.82 -9.12
CA GLU A 450 51.10 -14.53 -7.71
C GLU A 450 50.38 -13.29 -7.21
N LYS A 451 50.28 -12.24 -8.02
CA LYS A 451 49.51 -11.06 -7.69
C LYS A 451 48.03 -11.37 -7.52
N LYS A 452 47.46 -12.15 -8.46
CA LYS A 452 46.03 -12.56 -8.38
C LYS A 452 45.77 -13.46 -7.17
N ILE A 453 46.66 -14.42 -6.86
CA ILE A 453 46.58 -15.26 -5.67
C ILE A 453 46.56 -14.39 -4.38
N LYS A 454 47.49 -13.43 -4.28
CA LYS A 454 47.58 -12.50 -3.15
C LYS A 454 46.30 -11.67 -3.04
N GLU A 455 45.70 -11.26 -4.16
CA GLU A 455 44.42 -10.54 -4.19
C GLU A 455 43.28 -11.42 -3.71
N CYS A 456 43.14 -12.65 -4.16
CA CYS A 456 42.15 -13.62 -3.67
C CYS A 456 42.29 -13.85 -2.15
N ILE A 457 43.56 -14.04 -1.65
CA ILE A 457 43.80 -14.22 -0.21
C ILE A 457 43.39 -12.97 0.57
N LYS A 458 43.67 -11.77 0.07
CA LYS A 458 43.23 -10.50 0.68
C LYS A 458 41.73 -10.41 0.73
N ASN A 459 41.03 -10.73 -0.38
CA ASN A 459 39.57 -10.68 -0.45
C ASN A 459 38.91 -11.72 0.47
N LEU A 460 39.47 -12.92 0.59
CA LEU A 460 39.05 -13.93 1.55
C LEU A 460 39.20 -13.48 3.01
N LYS A 461 40.34 -12.79 3.32
CA LYS A 461 40.58 -12.24 4.66
C LYS A 461 39.60 -11.13 5.03
N TYR A 462 39.26 -10.28 4.07
CA TYR A 462 38.35 -9.15 4.23
C TYR A 462 37.04 -9.39 3.46
N LEU A 463 36.43 -10.57 3.70
CA LEU A 463 35.29 -11.05 2.92
C LEU A 463 34.06 -10.13 3.05
N ASN A 464 33.88 -9.51 4.22
CA ASN A 464 32.79 -8.55 4.43
C ASN A 464 32.92 -7.33 3.52
N ASP A 465 34.11 -6.72 3.48
CA ASP A 465 34.40 -5.58 2.61
C ASP A 465 34.28 -5.95 1.12
N TYR A 466 34.66 -7.20 0.75
CA TYR A 466 34.48 -7.70 -0.60
C TYR A 466 32.99 -7.83 -0.97
N THR A 467 32.16 -8.30 -0.04
CA THR A 467 30.72 -8.40 -0.23
C THR A 467 30.06 -7.02 -0.32
N ILE A 468 30.50 -6.05 0.49
CA ILE A 468 30.05 -4.65 0.41
C ILE A 468 30.33 -4.10 -1.00
N LYS A 469 31.55 -4.24 -1.51
CA LYS A 469 31.92 -3.81 -2.87
C LYS A 469 31.10 -4.49 -3.96
N TRP A 470 30.69 -5.74 -3.75
CA TRP A 470 29.80 -6.44 -4.66
C TRP A 470 28.46 -5.74 -4.80
N PHE A 471 27.78 -5.41 -3.67
CA PHE A 471 26.51 -4.69 -3.70
C PHE A 471 26.65 -3.26 -4.21
N GLU A 472 27.74 -2.56 -3.86
CA GLU A 472 28.04 -1.22 -4.40
C GLU A 472 28.20 -1.27 -5.93
N MET A 473 28.91 -2.26 -6.46
CA MET A 473 29.08 -2.49 -7.89
C MET A 473 27.75 -2.79 -8.59
N LEU A 474 26.89 -3.64 -7.99
CA LEU A 474 25.57 -3.92 -8.54
C LEU A 474 24.72 -2.66 -8.59
N LYS A 475 24.69 -1.87 -7.50
CA LYS A 475 23.95 -0.61 -7.45
C LYS A 475 24.48 0.38 -8.49
N ALA A 476 25.77 0.58 -8.60
CA ALA A 476 26.38 1.49 -9.58
C ALA A 476 26.16 1.07 -11.04
N LYS A 477 26.11 -0.25 -11.31
CA LYS A 477 25.99 -0.77 -12.68
C LYS A 477 24.56 -0.84 -13.19
N TYR A 478 23.59 -1.08 -12.30
CA TYR A 478 22.20 -1.38 -12.67
C TYR A 478 21.18 -0.47 -12.01
N GLY A 479 21.54 0.27 -10.96
CA GLY A 479 20.60 1.01 -10.10
C GLY A 479 19.86 2.15 -10.79
N ASP A 480 20.47 2.82 -11.76
CA ASP A 480 19.87 3.98 -12.46
C ASP A 480 18.52 3.66 -13.10
N LYS A 481 18.30 2.39 -13.48
CA LYS A 481 17.05 1.93 -14.09
C LYS A 481 15.90 1.80 -13.08
N TYR A 482 16.21 1.65 -11.78
CA TYR A 482 15.25 1.24 -10.76
C TYR A 482 15.02 2.33 -9.71
N THR A 483 14.47 3.46 -10.14
CA THR A 483 13.96 4.49 -9.20
C THR A 483 12.69 4.00 -8.51
N ARG A 484 12.46 4.40 -7.25
CA ARG A 484 11.22 4.08 -6.53
C ARG A 484 10.02 4.69 -7.25
N ARG A 485 8.95 3.90 -7.43
CA ARG A 485 7.72 4.30 -8.11
C ARG A 485 6.56 4.51 -7.15
N THR A 486 6.50 3.72 -6.06
CA THR A 486 5.40 3.76 -5.12
C THR A 486 5.70 4.72 -3.97
N GLU A 487 4.82 5.68 -3.74
CA GLU A 487 4.93 6.62 -2.64
C GLU A 487 4.47 5.99 -1.33
N VAL A 488 5.24 6.14 -0.24
CA VAL A 488 4.84 5.69 1.10
C VAL A 488 4.19 6.86 1.83
N ARG A 489 2.91 6.71 2.20
CA ARG A 489 2.12 7.75 2.89
C ARG A 489 1.07 7.11 3.78
N ASN A 490 0.80 7.72 4.93
CA ASN A 490 -0.32 7.30 5.77
C ASN A 490 -1.66 7.74 5.16
N PHE A 491 -2.68 6.90 5.29
CA PHE A 491 -4.01 7.23 4.78
C PHE A 491 -4.93 7.66 5.91
N GLY A 492 -5.52 8.84 5.79
CA GLY A 492 -6.62 9.26 6.64
C GLY A 492 -7.82 8.32 6.51
N ALA A 493 -8.55 8.14 7.59
CA ALA A 493 -9.77 7.34 7.57
C ALA A 493 -10.85 8.01 6.71
N ILE A 494 -11.30 7.32 5.65
CA ILE A 494 -12.43 7.79 4.83
C ILE A 494 -13.72 7.57 5.62
N ASN A 495 -14.44 8.65 5.88
CA ASN A 495 -15.79 8.55 6.42
C ASN A 495 -16.77 8.16 5.30
N VAL A 496 -16.94 6.85 5.12
CA VAL A 496 -17.79 6.29 4.06
C VAL A 496 -19.20 6.88 4.06
N LYS A 497 -19.76 7.24 5.21
CA LYS A 497 -21.09 7.85 5.30
C LYS A 497 -21.15 9.29 4.79
N ALA A 498 -20.05 10.05 4.96
CA ALA A 498 -19.98 11.42 4.46
C ALA A 498 -19.82 11.50 2.93
N VAL A 499 -19.30 10.43 2.35
CA VAL A 499 -18.94 10.36 0.92
C VAL A 499 -20.06 9.76 0.08
N VAL A 500 -20.93 8.92 0.68
CA VAL A 500 -22.04 8.30 -0.06
C VAL A 500 -23.05 9.36 -0.49
N GLU A 501 -23.37 9.35 -1.76
CA GLU A 501 -24.44 10.17 -2.32
C GLU A 501 -25.81 9.73 -1.82
N ASN A 502 -26.65 10.71 -1.43
CA ASN A 502 -28.03 10.48 -1.01
C ASN A 502 -28.92 10.15 -2.24
N ASN A 503 -28.84 8.92 -2.70
CA ASN A 503 -29.48 8.45 -3.93
C ASN A 503 -30.87 7.83 -3.71
N GLU A 504 -31.23 7.57 -2.46
CA GLU A 504 -32.52 7.00 -2.09
C GLU A 504 -33.43 8.09 -1.47
N LYS A 505 -34.73 7.96 -1.69
CA LYS A 505 -35.76 8.83 -1.10
C LYS A 505 -36.45 8.09 0.01
N LEU A 506 -36.43 8.65 1.21
CA LEU A 506 -37.12 8.09 2.37
C LEU A 506 -38.55 8.66 2.49
N TYR A 507 -39.49 7.78 2.72
CA TYR A 507 -40.92 8.13 2.87
C TYR A 507 -41.43 7.58 4.19
N ILE A 508 -42.54 8.21 4.72
CA ILE A 508 -43.13 7.83 5.97
C ILE A 508 -44.64 7.69 5.86
N ASN A 509 -45.17 6.61 6.41
CA ASN A 509 -46.58 6.46 6.71
C ASN A 509 -46.84 6.63 8.22
N ARG A 510 -47.15 7.86 8.64
CA ARG A 510 -47.31 8.18 10.07
C ARG A 510 -48.50 7.48 10.71
N ALA A 511 -49.55 7.16 9.94
CA ALA A 511 -50.74 6.51 10.45
C ALA A 511 -50.50 5.04 10.80
N GLU A 512 -49.73 4.34 9.95
CA GLU A 512 -49.41 2.94 10.14
C GLU A 512 -48.06 2.75 10.85
N GLY A 513 -47.29 3.80 11.00
CA GLY A 513 -45.95 3.74 11.66
C GLY A 513 -44.85 3.06 10.85
N PHE A 514 -44.88 3.20 9.53
CA PHE A 514 -43.84 2.66 8.63
C PHE A 514 -42.99 3.77 8.01
N VAL A 515 -41.71 3.49 7.86
CA VAL A 515 -40.72 4.30 7.14
C VAL A 515 -40.00 3.41 6.13
N GLY A 516 -39.68 3.94 4.95
CA GLY A 516 -38.90 3.14 3.98
C GLY A 516 -38.76 3.80 2.61
N THR A 517 -37.84 3.27 1.80
CA THR A 517 -37.56 3.77 0.43
C THR A 517 -38.58 3.28 -0.58
N ALA A 518 -39.25 2.16 -0.31
CA ALA A 518 -40.30 1.61 -1.18
C ALA A 518 -41.69 2.28 -1.01
N LEU A 519 -41.89 3.13 0.00
CA LEU A 519 -43.16 3.75 0.33
C LEU A 519 -43.45 5.00 -0.51
N LYS A 520 -43.29 4.94 -1.82
CA LYS A 520 -43.36 6.09 -2.77
C LYS A 520 -44.71 6.81 -2.85
N LYS A 521 -45.76 6.26 -2.25
CA LYS A 521 -47.13 6.86 -2.22
C LYS A 521 -47.36 7.66 -0.95
N ASP A 522 -46.45 7.56 0.05
CA ASP A 522 -46.58 8.17 1.34
C ASP A 522 -45.82 9.52 1.41
N GLU A 523 -45.79 10.18 2.58
CA GLU A 523 -45.12 11.45 2.80
C GLU A 523 -43.60 11.33 2.58
N PHE A 524 -43.03 12.14 1.67
CA PHE A 524 -41.60 12.26 1.47
C PHE A 524 -40.94 12.97 2.66
N LEU A 525 -39.88 12.41 3.22
CA LEU A 525 -39.11 12.99 4.31
C LEU A 525 -37.86 13.74 3.81
N PHE A 526 -36.92 13.00 3.32
CA PHE A 526 -35.62 13.49 2.84
C PHE A 526 -34.91 12.45 1.95
N ASN A 527 -33.83 12.88 1.29
CA ASN A 527 -32.95 11.97 0.57
C ASN A 527 -31.97 11.33 1.56
N CYS A 528 -31.68 10.04 1.39
CA CYS A 528 -30.75 9.28 2.23
C CYS A 528 -29.96 8.27 1.40
N SER A 529 -29.09 7.53 2.03
CA SER A 529 -28.38 6.39 1.45
C SER A 529 -28.85 5.07 2.07
N ASP A 530 -28.67 3.97 1.36
CA ASP A 530 -28.93 2.60 1.83
C ASP A 530 -28.04 2.17 3.03
N ILE A 531 -26.98 2.93 3.32
CA ILE A 531 -26.09 2.69 4.47
C ILE A 531 -26.39 3.58 5.67
N ASP A 532 -27.27 4.57 5.52
CA ASP A 532 -27.61 5.49 6.60
C ASP A 532 -28.37 4.82 7.73
N ASP A 533 -28.21 5.40 8.92
CA ASP A 533 -29.07 5.16 10.07
C ASP A 533 -30.03 6.32 10.22
N ILE A 534 -31.25 6.05 10.66
CA ILE A 534 -32.24 7.04 11.02
C ILE A 534 -32.52 7.01 12.52
N ILE A 535 -32.67 8.19 13.11
CA ILE A 535 -33.14 8.35 14.49
C ILE A 535 -34.61 8.74 14.47
N VAL A 536 -35.41 8.08 15.28
CA VAL A 536 -36.87 8.28 15.37
C VAL A 536 -37.22 8.60 16.79
N PHE A 537 -37.91 9.73 17.01
CA PHE A 537 -38.42 10.15 18.31
C PHE A 537 -39.94 10.07 18.37
N HIS A 538 -40.47 9.55 19.48
CA HIS A 538 -41.91 9.37 19.71
C HIS A 538 -42.45 10.30 20.79
N LYS A 539 -43.75 10.53 20.75
CA LYS A 539 -44.47 11.43 21.65
C LYS A 539 -44.48 10.98 23.11
N ASP A 540 -44.32 9.70 23.36
CA ASP A 540 -44.16 9.12 24.70
C ASP A 540 -42.76 9.35 25.31
N GLY A 541 -41.84 9.92 24.55
CA GLY A 541 -40.47 10.21 24.96
C GLY A 541 -39.47 9.11 24.63
N LYS A 542 -39.85 8.10 23.93
CA LYS A 542 -38.95 7.05 23.46
C LYS A 542 -38.31 7.43 22.16
N TYR A 543 -37.09 6.90 21.93
CA TYR A 543 -36.42 7.04 20.65
C TYR A 543 -35.56 5.81 20.32
N LYS A 544 -35.28 5.65 19.06
CA LYS A 544 -34.55 4.49 18.53
C LYS A 544 -33.75 4.87 17.28
N VAL A 545 -32.60 4.26 17.11
CA VAL A 545 -31.81 4.37 15.88
C VAL A 545 -31.89 3.05 15.12
N MET A 546 -32.16 3.14 13.80
CA MET A 546 -32.35 1.99 12.94
C MET A 546 -31.73 2.23 11.58
N LYS A 547 -31.34 1.16 10.88
CA LYS A 547 -30.81 1.27 9.51
C LYS A 547 -31.94 1.55 8.52
N VAL A 548 -31.67 2.36 7.49
CA VAL A 548 -32.58 2.57 6.36
C VAL A 548 -32.88 1.24 5.69
N ALA A 549 -34.14 0.98 5.36
CA ALA A 549 -34.60 -0.22 4.66
C ALA A 549 -35.76 0.13 3.71
N GLU A 550 -36.13 -0.82 2.84
CA GLU A 550 -37.24 -0.63 1.90
C GLU A 550 -38.57 -0.38 2.61
N LYS A 551 -38.84 -1.07 3.70
CA LYS A 551 -40.02 -0.90 4.56
C LYS A 551 -39.68 -1.33 6.00
N LEU A 552 -39.78 -0.39 6.94
CA LEU A 552 -39.40 -0.58 8.33
C LEU A 552 -40.51 -0.11 9.24
N PHE A 553 -40.96 -0.94 10.19
CA PHE A 553 -41.90 -0.54 11.21
C PHE A 553 -41.15 0.22 12.32
N VAL A 554 -41.51 1.47 12.52
CA VAL A 554 -40.91 2.36 13.52
C VAL A 554 -41.84 2.68 14.68
N GLY A 555 -43.12 2.41 14.58
CA GLY A 555 -44.16 2.74 15.56
C GLY A 555 -44.96 3.97 15.17
N THR A 556 -46.08 4.19 15.86
CA THR A 556 -46.94 5.37 15.68
C THR A 556 -46.51 6.53 16.59
N ASP A 557 -47.22 7.68 16.53
CA ASP A 557 -46.95 8.88 17.36
C ASP A 557 -45.51 9.46 17.18
N ILE A 558 -44.96 9.40 15.97
CA ILE A 558 -43.64 9.95 15.62
C ILE A 558 -43.68 11.48 15.65
N ILE A 559 -42.77 12.11 16.40
CA ILE A 559 -42.59 13.57 16.48
C ILE A 559 -41.45 14.08 15.61
N HIS A 560 -40.37 13.31 15.49
CA HIS A 560 -39.20 13.68 14.68
C HIS A 560 -38.51 12.45 14.10
N ILE A 561 -38.01 12.59 12.89
CA ILE A 561 -37.19 11.60 12.21
C ILE A 561 -36.12 12.30 11.38
N ALA A 562 -34.89 11.87 11.48
CA ALA A 562 -33.74 12.41 10.76
C ALA A 562 -32.69 11.36 10.51
N ILE A 563 -31.71 11.65 9.63
CA ILE A 563 -30.48 10.84 9.49
C ILE A 563 -29.69 10.93 10.79
N PHE A 564 -29.20 9.81 11.27
CA PHE A 564 -28.38 9.73 12.47
C PHE A 564 -26.91 9.59 12.10
N THR A 565 -26.11 10.58 12.51
CA THR A 565 -24.64 10.56 12.40
C THR A 565 -24.05 10.21 13.75
N ARG A 566 -23.31 9.12 13.81
CA ARG A 566 -22.60 8.71 15.05
C ARG A 566 -21.44 9.65 15.33
N GLY A 567 -21.33 10.12 16.58
CA GLY A 567 -20.31 11.09 16.98
C GLY A 567 -20.70 12.55 16.77
N ASP A 568 -21.89 12.85 16.22
CA ASP A 568 -22.38 14.21 16.06
C ASP A 568 -22.73 14.82 17.44
N ASP A 569 -21.90 15.70 17.91
CA ASP A 569 -22.05 16.47 19.16
C ASP A 569 -22.71 17.84 18.97
N ARG A 570 -22.80 18.31 17.71
CA ARG A 570 -23.38 19.63 17.38
C ARG A 570 -24.90 19.63 17.24
N THR A 571 -25.51 18.52 16.83
CA THR A 571 -26.96 18.38 16.79
C THR A 571 -27.53 18.30 18.21
N VAL A 572 -28.13 19.41 18.67
CA VAL A 572 -28.72 19.52 20.00
C VAL A 572 -30.26 19.46 19.90
N TYR A 573 -30.86 18.60 20.71
CA TYR A 573 -32.30 18.47 20.83
C TYR A 573 -32.80 19.27 22.02
N ASN A 574 -33.71 20.22 21.75
CA ASN A 574 -34.36 20.99 22.79
C ASN A 574 -35.74 20.36 23.09
N VAL A 575 -35.94 19.94 24.32
CA VAL A 575 -37.12 19.14 24.70
C VAL A 575 -37.80 19.69 25.96
N VAL A 576 -39.14 19.82 25.90
CA VAL A 576 -39.97 19.94 27.09
C VAL A 576 -40.86 18.72 27.18
N TYR A 577 -40.83 18.02 28.32
CA TYR A 577 -41.66 16.86 28.56
C TYR A 577 -42.41 16.92 29.88
N ARG A 578 -43.58 16.28 29.95
CA ARG A 578 -44.35 16.09 31.17
C ARG A 578 -44.08 14.72 31.76
N ASP A 579 -43.71 14.66 33.04
CA ASP A 579 -43.34 13.43 33.74
C ASP A 579 -44.57 12.79 34.40
N GLY A 580 -45.22 11.86 33.69
CA GLY A 580 -46.48 11.19 34.11
C GLY A 580 -47.75 11.92 33.69
N LYS A 581 -48.94 11.32 33.93
CA LYS A 581 -50.27 11.83 33.49
C LYS A 581 -50.63 13.20 34.05
N LYS A 582 -50.22 13.52 35.28
CA LYS A 582 -50.46 14.81 35.98
C LYS A 582 -49.17 15.34 36.58
N GLY A 583 -48.00 15.06 35.92
CA GLY A 583 -46.71 15.38 36.45
C GLY A 583 -46.19 16.77 36.08
N VAL A 584 -45.03 17.12 36.63
CA VAL A 584 -44.30 18.38 36.41
C VAL A 584 -43.75 18.40 34.97
N TYR A 585 -43.69 19.57 34.37
CA TYR A 585 -43.00 19.77 33.10
C TYR A 585 -41.53 20.09 33.34
N PHE A 586 -40.65 19.34 32.63
CA PHE A 586 -39.22 19.51 32.62
C PHE A 586 -38.75 19.96 31.24
N MET A 587 -37.69 20.76 31.21
CA MET A 587 -37.01 21.20 30.00
C MET A 587 -35.56 20.76 30.04
N LYS A 588 -35.02 20.33 28.91
CA LYS A 588 -33.63 19.96 28.78
C LYS A 588 -33.11 20.13 27.36
N ARG A 589 -31.80 20.30 27.24
CA ARG A 589 -31.04 20.27 26.01
C ARG A 589 -30.07 19.10 26.06
N PHE A 590 -29.94 18.32 24.98
CA PHE A 590 -29.04 17.18 24.93
C PHE A 590 -28.69 16.85 23.50
N ASN A 591 -27.59 16.17 23.31
CA ASN A 591 -27.17 15.55 22.07
C ASN A 591 -27.25 14.00 22.13
N VAL A 592 -27.14 13.33 20.97
CA VAL A 592 -27.13 11.87 20.86
C VAL A 592 -25.92 11.45 20.02
N THR A 593 -24.76 11.35 20.64
CA THR A 593 -23.48 11.03 19.98
C THR A 593 -23.29 9.55 19.69
N GLY A 594 -23.89 8.65 20.52
CA GLY A 594 -23.75 7.21 20.32
C GLY A 594 -24.85 6.42 21.00
N VAL A 595 -25.46 5.51 20.22
CA VAL A 595 -26.46 4.55 20.69
C VAL A 595 -26.33 3.23 19.94
N ALA A 596 -26.77 2.14 20.54
CA ALA A 596 -26.87 0.86 19.86
C ALA A 596 -28.05 0.87 18.89
N ARG A 597 -27.89 0.31 17.69
CA ARG A 597 -28.99 0.10 16.72
C ARG A 597 -30.08 -0.79 17.34
N ASP A 598 -31.32 -0.53 16.95
CA ASP A 598 -32.52 -1.29 17.30
C ASP A 598 -32.85 -1.35 18.78
N LYS A 599 -32.09 -0.66 19.63
CA LYS A 599 -32.38 -0.51 21.06
C LYS A 599 -33.22 0.74 21.31
N GLU A 600 -34.29 0.56 22.10
CA GLU A 600 -35.17 1.63 22.53
C GLU A 600 -34.59 2.36 23.75
N TYR A 601 -34.64 3.69 23.74
CA TYR A 601 -34.18 4.57 24.81
C TYR A 601 -35.31 5.52 25.22
N ASP A 602 -35.35 5.97 26.49
CA ASP A 602 -36.35 6.88 27.05
C ASP A 602 -35.70 8.22 27.43
N LEU A 603 -36.27 9.32 26.96
CA LEU A 603 -35.89 10.68 27.30
C LEU A 603 -36.51 11.17 28.61
N THR A 604 -37.56 10.51 29.08
CA THR A 604 -38.27 10.85 30.29
C THR A 604 -37.70 10.12 31.51
N GLN A 605 -38.36 10.19 32.65
CA GLN A 605 -37.98 9.41 33.84
C GLN A 605 -38.73 8.08 33.94
N GLY A 606 -39.33 7.61 32.85
CA GLY A 606 -39.98 6.30 32.76
C GLY A 606 -41.31 6.20 33.44
N LYS A 607 -41.90 7.32 33.92
CA LYS A 607 -43.22 7.28 34.56
C LYS A 607 -44.32 7.07 33.53
N ALA A 608 -45.28 6.17 33.84
CA ALA A 608 -46.40 5.89 32.95
C ALA A 608 -47.20 7.14 32.62
N GLY A 609 -47.39 7.40 31.32
CA GLY A 609 -48.09 8.58 30.79
C GLY A 609 -47.24 9.84 30.66
N SER A 610 -45.92 9.74 30.74
CA SER A 610 -45.00 10.79 30.34
C SER A 610 -45.19 11.10 28.87
N ARG A 611 -44.98 12.37 28.49
CA ARG A 611 -45.20 12.82 27.11
C ARG A 611 -44.37 14.04 26.78
N ILE A 612 -43.81 14.07 25.57
CA ILE A 612 -43.16 15.24 24.99
C ILE A 612 -44.21 16.32 24.70
N ALA A 613 -43.97 17.52 25.19
CA ALA A 613 -44.82 18.68 24.99
C ALA A 613 -44.27 19.68 23.97
N TYR A 614 -42.95 19.74 23.82
CA TYR A 614 -42.22 20.52 22.82
C TYR A 614 -40.94 19.77 22.42
N PHE A 615 -40.58 19.86 21.16
CA PHE A 615 -39.38 19.20 20.62
C PHE A 615 -38.85 19.96 19.41
N THR A 616 -37.55 20.26 19.37
CA THR A 616 -36.83 20.74 18.19
C THR A 616 -35.49 20.06 18.08
N ALA A 617 -35.01 19.89 16.85
CA ALA A 617 -33.69 19.42 16.53
C ALA A 617 -32.89 20.57 15.90
N ASN A 618 -31.72 20.86 16.43
CA ASN A 618 -30.95 22.05 16.14
C ASN A 618 -29.54 21.60 15.72
N PRO A 619 -29.23 21.58 14.41
CA PRO A 619 -28.00 20.98 13.88
C PRO A 619 -26.70 21.67 14.35
N ASN A 620 -26.78 22.92 14.78
CA ASN A 620 -25.63 23.69 15.24
C ASN A 620 -25.86 24.24 16.69
N GLY A 621 -26.61 23.51 17.51
CA GLY A 621 -26.77 23.85 18.90
C GLY A 621 -27.58 25.13 19.16
N GLU A 622 -28.48 25.53 18.26
CA GLU A 622 -29.31 26.70 18.42
C GLU A 622 -30.26 26.54 19.62
N ALA A 623 -30.50 27.63 20.31
CA ALA A 623 -31.35 27.67 21.50
C ALA A 623 -32.45 28.70 21.32
N GLU A 624 -33.67 28.21 21.20
CA GLU A 624 -34.86 29.05 20.97
C GLU A 624 -35.40 29.66 22.23
N VAL A 625 -36.16 30.74 22.06
CA VAL A 625 -37.05 31.29 23.09
C VAL A 625 -38.46 30.73 22.89
N ILE A 626 -38.96 30.03 23.87
CA ILE A 626 -40.29 29.40 23.84
C ILE A 626 -41.33 30.19 24.66
N ARG A 627 -42.57 30.17 24.15
CA ARG A 627 -43.74 30.70 24.82
C ARG A 627 -44.60 29.57 25.39
N VAL A 628 -44.81 29.55 26.70
CA VAL A 628 -45.57 28.54 27.42
C VAL A 628 -46.86 29.14 27.92
N LEU A 629 -48.00 28.63 27.46
CA LEU A 629 -49.31 29.03 27.91
C LEU A 629 -49.88 27.97 28.86
N HIS A 630 -50.27 28.41 30.08
CA HIS A 630 -50.91 27.55 31.05
C HIS A 630 -52.44 27.41 30.79
N LYS A 631 -53.02 26.30 31.25
CA LYS A 631 -54.44 26.18 31.32
C LYS A 631 -54.92 27.05 32.48
N PRO A 632 -55.99 27.85 32.30
CA PRO A 632 -56.59 28.67 33.42
C PRO A 632 -56.97 27.77 34.60
N ALA A 633 -56.48 28.14 35.79
CA ALA A 633 -56.85 27.47 37.04
C ALA A 633 -56.78 28.50 38.14
N PRO A 634 -57.62 28.34 39.27
CA PRO A 634 -57.81 29.39 40.29
C PRO A 634 -56.54 29.93 40.94
N ASN A 635 -55.50 29.18 40.99
CA ASN A 635 -54.22 29.55 41.66
C ASN A 635 -53.13 30.03 40.71
N ILE A 636 -53.35 30.21 39.41
CA ILE A 636 -52.35 30.57 38.41
C ILE A 636 -52.41 32.11 38.20
N LYS A 637 -51.40 32.82 38.75
CA LYS A 637 -51.25 34.27 38.59
C LYS A 637 -50.69 34.68 37.21
N LYS A 638 -49.84 33.85 36.56
CA LYS A 638 -49.25 34.11 35.25
C LYS A 638 -49.68 33.00 34.28
N LEU A 639 -50.53 33.33 33.31
CA LEU A 639 -51.04 32.41 32.29
C LEU A 639 -49.97 32.14 31.19
N GLU A 640 -49.00 33.03 31.03
CA GLU A 640 -47.95 32.98 30.06
C GLU A 640 -46.57 33.05 30.74
N ILE A 641 -45.66 32.17 30.29
CA ILE A 641 -44.23 32.20 30.63
C ILE A 641 -43.44 32.20 29.34
N ILE A 642 -42.48 33.09 29.24
CA ILE A 642 -41.46 33.10 28.20
C ILE A 642 -40.21 32.48 28.82
N LYS A 643 -39.60 31.50 28.13
CA LYS A 643 -38.38 30.88 28.59
C LYS A 643 -37.36 30.80 27.46
N ASP A 644 -36.19 31.32 27.73
CA ASP A 644 -35.01 31.18 26.84
C ASP A 644 -34.33 29.84 27.13
N LEU A 645 -34.12 29.05 26.10
CA LEU A 645 -33.45 27.75 26.22
C LEU A 645 -31.93 27.89 26.20
N SER A 646 -31.35 29.04 25.84
CA SER A 646 -29.91 29.30 25.89
C SER A 646 -29.35 29.23 27.30
N GLU A 647 -30.16 29.54 28.30
CA GLU A 647 -29.81 29.41 29.72
C GLU A 647 -29.61 27.95 30.18
N LEU A 648 -29.93 26.96 29.32
CA LEU A 648 -29.77 25.55 29.65
C LEU A 648 -28.52 24.97 29.05
N ALA A 649 -27.61 24.51 29.88
CA ALA A 649 -26.45 23.75 29.42
C ALA A 649 -26.90 22.47 28.71
N VAL A 650 -26.16 22.07 27.67
CA VAL A 650 -26.31 20.77 26.97
C VAL A 650 -25.80 19.68 27.92
N LYS A 651 -26.68 18.73 28.28
CA LYS A 651 -26.38 17.65 29.24
C LYS A 651 -26.65 16.28 28.61
N SER A 652 -26.30 15.21 29.33
CA SER A 652 -26.61 13.84 28.91
C SER A 652 -28.12 13.66 28.58
N ARG A 653 -28.41 12.86 27.55
CA ARG A 653 -29.76 12.44 27.18
C ARG A 653 -30.57 11.82 28.33
N THR A 654 -29.90 11.19 29.31
CA THR A 654 -30.51 10.58 30.49
C THR A 654 -30.83 11.60 31.61
N ALA A 655 -30.32 12.83 31.52
CA ALA A 655 -30.57 13.87 32.51
C ALA A 655 -32.08 14.18 32.62
N ARG A 656 -32.57 14.42 33.84
CA ARG A 656 -33.94 14.78 34.11
C ARG A 656 -34.32 16.16 33.53
N GLY A 657 -33.37 17.06 33.47
CA GLY A 657 -33.60 18.45 33.07
C GLY A 657 -34.10 19.35 34.20
N ASN A 658 -34.31 20.64 33.89
CA ASN A 658 -34.74 21.66 34.82
C ASN A 658 -36.26 21.73 34.85
N VAL A 659 -36.85 22.08 35.97
CA VAL A 659 -38.31 22.25 36.10
C VAL A 659 -38.74 23.50 35.33
N LEU A 660 -39.65 23.32 34.36
CA LEU A 660 -40.27 24.44 33.65
C LEU A 660 -41.49 24.97 34.42
N THR A 661 -42.43 24.07 34.75
CA THR A 661 -43.62 24.43 35.50
C THR A 661 -44.28 23.20 36.14
N LYS A 662 -44.96 23.42 37.29
CA LYS A 662 -45.82 22.42 37.96
C LYS A 662 -47.28 22.50 37.49
N ASN A 663 -47.65 23.56 36.76
CA ASN A 663 -49.00 23.83 36.30
C ASN A 663 -49.29 23.13 34.95
N ASP A 664 -50.55 22.85 34.70
CA ASP A 664 -51.00 22.28 33.44
C ASP A 664 -50.77 23.27 32.28
N VAL A 665 -50.05 22.82 31.25
CA VAL A 665 -49.75 23.59 30.05
C VAL A 665 -50.83 23.37 29.00
N LYS A 666 -51.31 24.48 28.39
CA LYS A 666 -52.22 24.47 27.25
C LYS A 666 -51.48 24.27 25.93
N SER A 667 -50.39 25.02 25.70
CA SER A 667 -49.53 24.93 24.52
C SER A 667 -48.16 25.49 24.81
N ILE A 668 -47.16 24.97 24.08
CA ILE A 668 -45.81 25.51 24.00
C ILE A 668 -45.54 25.82 22.53
N THR A 669 -45.13 27.06 22.24
CA THR A 669 -44.86 27.53 20.89
C THR A 669 -43.52 28.23 20.82
N LEU A 670 -42.87 28.18 19.68
CA LEU A 670 -41.69 28.98 19.37
C LEU A 670 -42.07 30.45 19.41
N LYS A 671 -41.32 31.27 20.15
CA LYS A 671 -41.45 32.73 20.16
C LYS A 671 -40.42 33.40 19.28
N GLN A 672 -39.15 32.92 19.38
CA GLN A 672 -38.03 33.48 18.64
C GLN A 672 -37.04 32.35 18.34
N LYS A 673 -36.50 32.33 17.12
CA LYS A 673 -35.35 31.44 16.76
C LYS A 673 -34.15 31.86 17.58
N GLY A 674 -33.38 30.90 18.04
CA GLY A 674 -32.16 31.12 18.80
C GLY A 674 -30.93 31.17 17.94
N HIS A 675 -29.84 31.55 18.56
CA HIS A 675 -28.51 31.48 17.99
C HIS A 675 -27.79 30.21 18.51
N SER A 676 -26.72 29.82 17.82
CA SER A 676 -25.86 28.74 18.30
C SER A 676 -25.28 29.06 19.68
N THR A 677 -25.30 28.08 20.56
CA THR A 677 -24.67 28.17 21.91
C THR A 677 -23.37 27.40 21.95
N LEU A 678 -22.91 26.85 20.80
CA LEU A 678 -21.65 26.14 20.64
C LEU A 678 -20.64 27.11 20.03
N GLY A 679 -19.39 27.07 20.48
CA GLY A 679 -18.28 27.82 19.91
C GLY A 679 -17.96 27.44 18.47
N GLY A 680 -17.04 28.13 17.85
CA GLY A 680 -16.51 27.77 16.54
C GLY A 680 -15.96 26.33 16.55
N ARG A 681 -15.79 25.76 15.37
CA ARG A 681 -15.20 24.42 15.23
C ARG A 681 -13.67 24.57 15.11
N LYS A 682 -12.94 24.01 16.06
CA LYS A 682 -11.48 23.94 15.97
C LYS A 682 -11.07 23.04 14.83
N VAL A 683 -10.13 23.49 13.99
CA VAL A 683 -9.68 22.80 12.78
C VAL A 683 -8.16 22.69 12.81
N TRP A 684 -7.65 21.51 12.52
CA TRP A 684 -6.23 21.23 12.37
C TRP A 684 -5.95 20.71 10.95
N PHE A 685 -4.76 20.96 10.45
CA PHE A 685 -4.27 20.40 9.20
C PHE A 685 -3.18 19.38 9.49
N ASP A 686 -3.39 18.16 9.03
CA ASP A 686 -2.41 17.08 9.11
C ASP A 686 -1.66 16.98 7.77
N ALA A 687 -0.37 17.34 7.80
CA ALA A 687 0.49 17.34 6.62
C ALA A 687 0.83 15.92 6.13
N ASP A 688 0.81 14.91 7.01
CA ASP A 688 1.14 13.53 6.65
C ASP A 688 0.04 12.89 5.80
N VAL A 689 -1.22 13.24 6.09
CA VAL A 689 -2.38 12.73 5.34
C VAL A 689 -2.95 13.74 4.34
N LEU A 690 -2.45 14.97 4.34
CA LEU A 690 -2.89 16.10 3.51
C LEU A 690 -4.39 16.36 3.64
N ARG A 691 -4.89 16.42 4.87
CA ARG A 691 -6.30 16.67 5.19
C ARG A 691 -6.47 17.52 6.43
N VAL A 692 -7.63 18.17 6.51
CA VAL A 692 -8.05 18.77 7.77
C VAL A 692 -8.75 17.74 8.66
N ASN A 693 -8.63 17.94 9.96
CA ASN A 693 -9.29 17.14 10.98
C ASN A 693 -9.81 18.00 12.14
N TYR A 694 -10.60 17.38 13.03
CA TYR A 694 -11.13 17.97 14.25
C TYR A 694 -10.60 17.28 15.51
N ASP A 695 -9.60 16.38 15.33
CA ASP A 695 -9.10 15.45 16.33
C ASP A 695 -7.75 15.89 16.91
N GLU A 696 -7.39 17.17 16.80
CA GLU A 696 -6.18 17.79 17.33
C GLU A 696 -4.85 17.23 16.75
N HIS A 697 -4.88 16.74 15.48
CA HIS A 697 -3.68 16.24 14.79
C HIS A 697 -3.13 17.27 13.81
N GLY A 698 -1.81 17.56 13.92
CA GLY A 698 -1.11 18.46 13.00
C GLY A 698 -1.18 19.92 13.41
N THR A 699 -1.12 20.83 12.44
CA THR A 699 -1.07 22.28 12.63
C THR A 699 -2.46 22.84 12.93
N TYR A 700 -2.60 23.59 14.03
CA TYR A 700 -3.85 24.26 14.37
C TYR A 700 -4.12 25.45 13.44
N LEU A 701 -5.23 25.44 12.72
CA LEU A 701 -5.64 26.51 11.80
C LEU A 701 -6.55 27.57 12.44
N GLY A 702 -7.11 27.31 13.64
CA GLY A 702 -8.01 28.20 14.32
C GLY A 702 -9.43 27.67 14.53
N GLU A 703 -10.30 28.49 15.07
CA GLU A 703 -11.73 28.23 15.18
C GLU A 703 -12.47 28.76 13.95
N PHE A 704 -13.30 27.89 13.35
CA PHE A 704 -14.04 28.16 12.12
C PHE A 704 -15.55 28.19 12.38
N TRP A 705 -16.23 29.15 11.75
CA TRP A 705 -17.69 29.24 11.68
C TRP A 705 -18.15 28.97 10.24
N ASP A 706 -19.44 28.84 10.02
CA ASP A 706 -20.04 28.34 8.78
C ASP A 706 -19.57 29.04 7.48
N GLU A 707 -19.20 30.31 7.53
CA GLU A 707 -18.75 31.12 6.37
C GLU A 707 -17.23 31.17 6.22
N ASP A 708 -16.48 30.67 7.20
CA ASP A 708 -15.02 30.71 7.18
C ASP A 708 -14.45 29.77 6.11
N ARG A 709 -13.28 30.13 5.60
CA ARG A 709 -12.57 29.37 4.59
C ARG A 709 -11.11 29.18 4.97
N ILE A 710 -10.50 28.19 4.37
CA ILE A 710 -9.06 27.92 4.41
C ILE A 710 -8.42 28.55 3.18
N LEU A 711 -7.35 29.31 3.38
CA LEU A 711 -6.45 29.79 2.34
C LEU A 711 -5.33 28.78 2.16
N VAL A 712 -5.05 28.43 0.92
CA VAL A 712 -3.91 27.60 0.52
C VAL A 712 -3.05 28.38 -0.47
N ILE A 713 -1.74 28.44 -0.24
CA ILE A 713 -0.75 28.98 -1.16
C ILE A 713 0.25 27.88 -1.46
N THR A 714 0.53 27.65 -2.73
CA THR A 714 1.44 26.59 -3.18
C THR A 714 2.87 27.11 -3.38
N LYS A 715 3.83 26.20 -3.44
CA LYS A 715 5.25 26.52 -3.73
C LYS A 715 5.46 27.15 -5.12
N GLU A 716 4.54 26.86 -6.03
CA GLU A 716 4.52 27.42 -7.38
C GLU A 716 3.97 28.87 -7.41
N GLY A 717 3.54 29.41 -6.24
CA GLY A 717 2.97 30.75 -6.15
C GLY A 717 1.54 30.85 -6.64
N GLU A 718 0.80 29.75 -6.58
CA GLU A 718 -0.64 29.71 -6.82
C GLU A 718 -1.40 29.76 -5.50
N TYR A 719 -2.63 30.27 -5.51
CA TYR A 719 -3.49 30.30 -4.33
C TYR A 719 -4.94 30.01 -4.65
N TYR A 720 -5.65 29.47 -3.67
CA TYR A 720 -7.10 29.26 -3.69
C TYR A 720 -7.68 29.23 -2.27
N THR A 721 -8.99 29.39 -2.16
CA THR A 721 -9.70 29.19 -0.88
C THR A 721 -10.63 28.00 -0.97
N THR A 722 -10.71 27.23 0.11
CA THR A 722 -11.57 26.05 0.19
C THR A 722 -12.38 26.03 1.51
N SER A 723 -13.38 25.16 1.59
CA SER A 723 -14.09 24.91 2.84
C SER A 723 -13.24 24.06 3.79
N PHE A 724 -13.55 24.09 5.08
CA PHE A 724 -12.94 23.24 6.11
C PHE A 724 -13.64 21.86 6.25
N ASP A 725 -14.22 21.36 5.16
CA ASP A 725 -14.85 20.03 5.13
C ASP A 725 -13.78 18.94 5.24
N LEU A 726 -14.02 17.93 6.09
CA LEU A 726 -13.13 16.78 6.27
C LEU A 726 -12.89 15.96 4.98
N THR A 727 -13.69 16.18 3.94
CA THR A 727 -13.52 15.54 2.64
C THR A 727 -12.58 16.29 1.71
N ALA A 728 -12.12 17.50 2.09
CA ALA A 728 -11.19 18.28 1.27
C ALA A 728 -9.85 17.54 1.11
N HIS A 729 -9.34 17.48 -0.13
CA HIS A 729 -8.02 16.95 -0.46
C HIS A 729 -7.08 18.10 -0.77
N PHE A 730 -5.92 18.07 -0.16
CA PHE A 730 -4.85 19.01 -0.40
C PHE A 730 -3.69 18.32 -1.13
N GLU A 731 -2.88 19.09 -1.84
CA GLU A 731 -1.69 18.61 -2.54
C GLU A 731 -0.45 18.76 -1.65
N ASP A 732 0.65 18.09 -1.99
CA ASP A 732 1.89 18.09 -1.21
C ASP A 732 2.79 19.31 -1.48
N ASN A 733 2.43 20.13 -2.44
CA ASN A 733 3.15 21.34 -2.82
C ASN A 733 2.74 22.59 -2.02
N ILE A 734 2.08 22.43 -0.89
CA ILE A 734 1.66 23.54 -0.04
C ILE A 734 2.89 24.30 0.48
N TYR A 735 2.88 25.62 0.30
CA TYR A 735 3.79 26.55 0.95
C TYR A 735 3.20 27.06 2.26
N LEU A 736 1.89 27.43 2.26
CA LEU A 736 1.17 27.94 3.42
C LEU A 736 -0.29 27.45 3.40
N ILE A 737 -0.80 27.09 4.58
CA ILE A 737 -2.21 26.80 4.80
C ILE A 737 -2.65 27.46 6.11
N GLU A 738 -3.71 28.29 6.06
CA GLU A 738 -4.24 29.00 7.23
C GLU A 738 -5.72 29.34 7.07
N LYS A 739 -6.31 29.84 8.14
CA LYS A 739 -7.67 30.43 8.08
C LYS A 739 -7.63 31.69 7.22
N TRP A 740 -8.45 31.76 6.18
CA TRP A 740 -8.49 32.92 5.29
C TRP A 740 -8.94 34.20 6.02
N ASN A 741 -8.13 35.27 5.87
CA ASN A 741 -8.43 36.61 6.38
C ASN A 741 -8.33 37.62 5.22
N PRO A 742 -9.48 38.20 4.76
CA PRO A 742 -9.49 39.14 3.63
C PRO A 742 -8.74 40.45 3.93
N ASN A 743 -8.52 40.78 5.20
CA ASN A 743 -7.86 42.01 5.61
C ASN A 743 -6.34 41.88 5.77
N LYS A 744 -5.81 40.64 5.67
CA LYS A 744 -4.37 40.37 5.82
C LYS A 744 -3.60 40.91 4.62
N VAL A 745 -2.52 41.62 4.88
CA VAL A 745 -1.63 42.16 3.85
C VAL A 745 -0.46 41.22 3.67
N TRP A 746 -0.19 40.86 2.44
CA TRP A 746 0.90 39.98 2.06
C TRP A 746 2.00 40.74 1.38
N SER A 747 3.25 40.43 1.68
CA SER A 747 4.45 40.91 1.02
C SER A 747 5.15 39.75 0.31
N LEU A 748 5.29 39.86 -1.01
CA LEU A 748 5.86 38.81 -1.87
C LEU A 748 7.08 39.33 -2.61
N ILE A 749 8.16 38.57 -2.59
CA ILE A 749 9.27 38.69 -3.54
C ILE A 749 9.21 37.52 -4.53
N GLN A 750 9.22 37.88 -5.81
CA GLN A 750 9.20 36.92 -6.91
C GLN A 750 10.35 37.15 -7.89
N TRP A 751 10.87 36.07 -8.45
CA TRP A 751 11.71 36.11 -9.64
C TRP A 751 10.81 36.12 -10.89
N ASN A 752 11.01 37.08 -11.77
CA ASN A 752 10.30 37.13 -13.06
C ASN A 752 11.21 36.60 -14.18
N GLY A 753 10.84 35.42 -14.73
CA GLY A 753 11.61 34.72 -15.76
C GLY A 753 11.73 35.48 -17.08
N GLU A 754 10.69 36.21 -17.51
CA GLU A 754 10.71 37.01 -18.75
C GLU A 754 11.77 38.14 -18.73
N GLN A 755 11.98 38.74 -17.57
CA GLN A 755 12.83 39.91 -17.44
C GLN A 755 14.11 39.65 -16.68
N ASN A 756 14.26 38.48 -16.06
CA ASN A 756 15.42 38.07 -15.25
C ASN A 756 15.74 39.06 -14.11
N TYR A 757 14.70 39.49 -13.35
CA TYR A 757 14.82 40.36 -12.20
C TYR A 757 13.88 39.96 -11.09
N TYR A 758 14.24 40.30 -9.85
CA TYR A 758 13.39 40.20 -8.69
C TYR A 758 12.43 41.38 -8.58
N TYR A 759 11.16 41.07 -8.26
CA TYR A 759 10.10 42.04 -8.02
C TYR A 759 9.49 41.85 -6.65
N GLY A 760 9.25 42.97 -5.96
CA GLY A 760 8.50 43.02 -4.73
C GLY A 760 7.09 43.53 -4.95
N LYS A 761 6.11 42.98 -4.25
CA LYS A 761 4.73 43.48 -4.25
C LYS A 761 4.03 43.24 -2.90
N ARG A 762 3.05 44.11 -2.61
CA ARG A 762 2.14 43.99 -1.48
C ARG A 762 0.69 43.92 -1.97
N PHE A 763 -0.09 43.06 -1.38
CA PHE A 763 -1.48 42.82 -1.81
C PHE A 763 -2.32 42.19 -0.71
N ARG A 764 -3.66 42.27 -0.88
CA ARG A 764 -4.64 41.53 -0.07
C ARG A 764 -5.35 40.50 -0.94
N LEU A 765 -5.79 39.43 -0.30
CA LEU A 765 -6.63 38.40 -0.90
C LEU A 765 -8.08 38.60 -0.46
N GLU A 766 -8.73 39.61 -1.04
CA GLU A 766 -10.08 40.06 -0.62
C GLU A 766 -11.19 39.12 -1.05
N ASP A 767 -11.02 38.43 -2.18
CA ASP A 767 -12.03 37.53 -2.74
C ASP A 767 -11.80 36.08 -2.34
N ALA A 768 -12.80 35.47 -1.71
CA ALA A 768 -12.85 34.04 -1.46
C ALA A 768 -13.07 33.27 -2.77
N ASN A 769 -12.01 32.92 -3.47
CA ASN A 769 -12.10 32.25 -4.77
C ASN A 769 -11.63 30.78 -4.67
N ALA A 770 -12.53 29.86 -4.98
CA ALA A 770 -12.21 28.43 -5.05
C ALA A 770 -11.44 28.03 -6.33
N LYS A 771 -11.25 28.94 -7.29
CA LYS A 771 -10.42 28.71 -8.46
C LYS A 771 -8.99 29.04 -8.14
N VAL A 772 -8.08 28.20 -8.57
CA VAL A 772 -6.64 28.45 -8.49
C VAL A 772 -6.29 29.73 -9.28
N GLN A 773 -5.53 30.61 -8.66
CA GLN A 773 -5.04 31.86 -9.25
C GLN A 773 -3.55 31.98 -8.99
N SER A 774 -2.81 32.50 -9.96
CA SER A 774 -1.37 32.72 -9.82
C SER A 774 -1.09 34.08 -9.18
N LEU A 775 -0.20 34.08 -8.18
CA LEU A 775 0.41 35.27 -7.61
C LEU A 775 1.57 35.80 -8.48
N ILE A 776 2.26 34.95 -9.23
CA ILE A 776 3.50 35.27 -9.93
C ILE A 776 3.33 35.45 -11.47
N GLY A 777 2.11 35.28 -11.97
CA GLY A 777 1.80 35.38 -13.43
C GLY A 777 1.82 33.99 -14.10
N GLU A 778 1.73 33.99 -15.44
CA GLU A 778 1.59 32.76 -16.25
C GLU A 778 2.93 32.25 -16.84
N ASP A 779 4.01 32.99 -16.62
CA ASP A 779 5.33 32.60 -17.14
C ASP A 779 5.94 31.45 -16.35
N LYS A 780 6.38 30.40 -17.06
CA LYS A 780 6.89 29.16 -16.46
C LYS A 780 8.25 29.27 -15.77
N GLU A 781 9.04 30.28 -16.12
CA GLU A 781 10.36 30.50 -15.49
C GLU A 781 10.27 31.42 -14.28
N SER A 782 9.11 32.03 -14.05
CA SER A 782 8.85 32.85 -12.87
C SER A 782 8.62 31.97 -11.65
N ARG A 783 9.13 32.40 -10.49
CA ARG A 783 9.01 31.65 -9.24
C ARG A 783 8.81 32.55 -8.03
N MET A 784 8.04 32.09 -7.09
CA MET A 784 7.92 32.68 -5.78
C MET A 784 9.25 32.46 -5.01
N THR A 785 9.83 33.53 -4.46
CA THR A 785 11.09 33.43 -3.72
C THR A 785 10.85 33.51 -2.23
N LEU A 786 10.04 34.47 -1.78
CA LEU A 786 9.75 34.68 -0.38
C LEU A 786 8.38 35.33 -0.23
N LEU A 787 7.58 34.82 0.70
CA LEU A 787 6.26 35.36 1.05
C LEU A 787 6.22 35.58 2.56
N SER A 788 5.88 36.80 2.94
CA SER A 788 5.67 37.20 4.35
C SER A 788 4.23 37.64 4.55
N ASP A 789 3.67 37.27 5.68
CA ASP A 789 2.32 37.61 6.12
C ASP A 789 2.32 38.86 7.04
N ASN A 790 3.48 39.45 7.26
CA ASN A 790 3.60 40.68 8.05
C ASN A 790 3.37 41.92 7.16
N SER A 791 2.52 42.84 7.65
CA SER A 791 2.24 44.13 6.99
C SER A 791 3.51 44.97 6.78
N ASP A 792 4.45 44.87 7.72
CA ASP A 792 5.69 45.62 7.78
C ASP A 792 6.91 44.73 7.55
N ALA A 793 6.79 43.79 6.60
CA ALA A 793 7.85 42.85 6.24
C ALA A 793 9.15 43.56 5.87
N LEU A 794 10.25 43.18 6.52
CA LEU A 794 11.61 43.70 6.34
C LEU A 794 12.49 42.60 5.72
N PHE A 795 12.96 42.82 4.50
CA PHE A 795 13.79 41.86 3.78
C PHE A 795 15.21 42.36 3.60
N LYS A 796 16.20 41.48 3.91
CA LYS A 796 17.61 41.73 3.65
C LYS A 796 18.01 41.10 2.30
N ILE A 797 18.55 41.94 1.44
CA ILE A 797 18.95 41.55 0.10
C ILE A 797 20.47 41.67 -0.02
N THR A 798 21.13 40.55 -0.26
CA THR A 798 22.57 40.46 -0.46
C THR A 798 22.86 40.30 -1.95
N PHE A 799 23.79 41.09 -2.45
CA PHE A 799 24.18 41.12 -3.88
C PHE A 799 25.34 40.14 -4.17
N VAL A 800 25.46 39.71 -5.42
CA VAL A 800 26.59 38.88 -5.88
C VAL A 800 27.89 39.63 -5.84
N ASP A 801 27.88 40.96 -6.03
CA ASP A 801 29.04 41.81 -5.86
C ASP A 801 29.28 42.11 -4.39
N GLU A 802 30.25 41.41 -3.75
CA GLU A 802 30.58 41.53 -2.35
C GLU A 802 31.00 42.97 -1.92
N LYS A 803 31.27 43.86 -2.86
CA LYS A 803 31.60 45.28 -2.58
C LYS A 803 30.37 46.15 -2.34
N LYS A 804 29.19 45.57 -2.57
CA LYS A 804 27.92 46.28 -2.32
C LYS A 804 27.39 45.93 -0.96
N GLU A 805 27.01 46.92 -0.21
CA GLU A 805 26.36 46.76 1.10
C GLU A 805 24.98 46.07 0.90
N PRO A 806 24.61 45.16 1.80
CA PRO A 806 23.27 44.59 1.76
C PRO A 806 22.18 45.64 1.86
N LEU A 807 21.12 45.50 1.08
CA LEU A 807 19.94 46.37 1.12
C LEU A 807 18.91 45.83 2.09
N GLU A 808 18.56 46.61 3.09
CA GLU A 808 17.39 46.32 3.93
C GLU A 808 16.18 47.01 3.34
N LEU A 809 15.14 46.21 2.98
CA LEU A 809 13.99 46.66 2.25
C LEU A 809 12.72 46.49 3.10
N LEU A 810 12.23 47.62 3.63
CA LEU A 810 10.92 47.65 4.28
C LEU A 810 9.85 47.72 3.18
N MET A 811 9.02 46.66 3.09
CA MET A 811 8.06 46.52 2.01
C MET A 811 6.95 47.57 2.04
N ALA A 812 6.60 48.08 3.21
CA ALA A 812 5.61 49.14 3.36
C ALA A 812 6.07 50.46 2.71
N ASP A 813 7.37 50.80 2.83
CA ASP A 813 7.93 52.01 2.20
C ASP A 813 8.31 51.81 0.71
N PHE A 814 8.55 50.54 0.33
CA PHE A 814 8.97 50.20 -1.01
C PHE A 814 7.83 50.25 -2.02
N ILE A 815 6.65 49.71 -1.64
CA ILE A 815 5.52 49.62 -2.56
C ILE A 815 4.17 49.65 -1.81
N ASP A 816 3.23 50.46 -2.37
CA ASP A 816 1.83 50.48 -1.89
C ASP A 816 1.13 49.14 -2.21
N GLU A 817 0.05 48.88 -1.45
CA GLU A 817 -0.80 47.74 -1.73
C GLU A 817 -1.41 47.79 -3.14
N LYS A 818 -1.36 46.66 -3.85
CA LYS A 818 -1.90 46.55 -5.24
C LYS A 818 -2.66 45.23 -5.38
N SER A 819 -3.26 45.03 -6.53
CA SER A 819 -3.91 43.76 -6.87
C SER A 819 -2.94 42.59 -6.79
N PRO A 820 -3.36 41.39 -6.33
CA PRO A 820 -2.58 40.18 -6.36
C PRO A 820 -1.94 39.84 -7.72
N LYS A 821 -2.62 40.23 -8.80
CA LYS A 821 -2.16 40.04 -10.21
C LYS A 821 -1.14 41.04 -10.67
N ALA A 822 -0.83 42.06 -9.87
CA ALA A 822 0.16 43.08 -10.23
C ALA A 822 1.57 42.46 -10.31
N LYS A 823 2.38 42.88 -11.29
CA LYS A 823 3.76 42.44 -11.46
C LYS A 823 4.67 42.84 -10.27
N GLY A 824 4.35 43.95 -9.64
CA GLY A 824 5.16 44.53 -8.55
C GLY A 824 6.17 45.56 -9.04
N LYS A 825 7.04 46.00 -8.12
CA LYS A 825 8.13 46.97 -8.39
C LYS A 825 9.44 46.20 -8.39
N ARG A 826 10.31 46.44 -9.37
CA ARG A 826 11.63 45.83 -9.45
C ARG A 826 12.50 46.27 -8.27
N ILE A 827 13.13 45.29 -7.60
CA ILE A 827 13.93 45.53 -6.41
C ILE A 827 15.28 46.16 -6.75
N SER A 828 16.02 45.54 -7.67
CA SER A 828 17.35 46.02 -8.09
C SER A 828 17.63 45.70 -9.56
N THR A 829 18.61 46.38 -10.13
CA THR A 829 19.21 46.05 -11.43
C THR A 829 20.50 45.25 -11.27
N LEU A 830 20.97 45.04 -10.03
CA LEU A 830 22.14 44.24 -9.69
C LEU A 830 21.71 42.80 -9.42
N ASP A 831 22.64 41.88 -9.67
CA ASP A 831 22.42 40.49 -9.41
C ASP A 831 22.36 40.22 -7.91
N ILE A 832 21.29 39.57 -7.46
CA ILE A 832 21.01 39.27 -6.07
C ILE A 832 21.50 37.86 -5.78
N ALA A 833 22.33 37.73 -4.73
CA ALA A 833 22.84 36.44 -4.26
C ALA A 833 21.89 35.75 -3.27
N LYS A 834 21.27 36.50 -2.35
CA LYS A 834 20.42 35.97 -1.28
C LYS A 834 19.37 36.97 -0.86
N ILE A 835 18.20 36.49 -0.49
CA ILE A 835 17.12 37.29 0.12
C ILE A 835 16.67 36.58 1.39
N GLU A 836 16.60 37.31 2.49
CA GLU A 836 16.24 36.80 3.80
C GLU A 836 15.15 37.66 4.43
N ASP A 837 14.19 37.04 5.09
CA ASP A 837 13.23 37.75 5.94
C ASP A 837 13.89 38.02 7.30
N ILE A 838 14.04 39.28 7.65
CA ILE A 838 14.57 39.75 8.92
C ILE A 838 13.50 40.51 9.71
N THR A 839 12.24 40.31 9.36
CA THR A 839 11.12 40.94 10.07
C THR A 839 11.15 40.55 11.56
N PRO A 840 11.14 41.48 12.51
CA PRO A 840 11.05 41.14 13.91
C PRO A 840 9.80 40.33 14.21
N GLU A 841 9.92 39.27 14.98
CA GLU A 841 8.73 38.53 15.45
C GLU A 841 7.91 39.50 16.34
N PRO A 842 6.58 39.54 16.18
CA PRO A 842 5.73 40.35 17.07
C PRO A 842 5.90 39.85 18.51
N GLU A 843 6.08 40.78 19.45
CA GLU A 843 6.08 40.44 20.87
C GLU A 843 4.78 39.71 21.19
N PRO A 844 4.80 38.58 21.92
CA PRO A 844 3.58 37.84 22.28
C PRO A 844 2.66 38.80 23.05
N GLU A 845 1.41 38.92 22.58
CA GLU A 845 0.39 39.66 23.34
C GLU A 845 0.31 39.06 24.75
N PRO A 846 0.29 39.89 25.83
CA PRO A 846 0.18 39.38 27.18
C PRO A 846 -1.12 38.52 27.26
N GLU A 847 -0.98 37.31 27.78
CA GLU A 847 -2.16 36.46 28.06
C GLU A 847 -3.15 37.27 28.93
N PRO A 848 -4.44 37.26 28.61
CA PRO A 848 -5.43 37.93 29.45
C PRO A 848 -5.37 37.32 30.85
N GLU A 849 -5.12 38.17 31.84
CA GLU A 849 -5.17 37.78 33.25
C GLU A 849 -6.51 37.08 33.53
N PRO A 850 -6.50 35.98 34.28
CA PRO A 850 -7.76 35.31 34.63
C PRO A 850 -8.65 36.26 35.43
N GLU A 851 -9.83 36.55 34.90
CA GLU A 851 -10.89 37.30 35.64
C GLU A 851 -11.16 36.56 36.95
N ASP A 852 -10.84 37.23 38.09
CA ASP A 852 -11.20 36.77 39.43
C ASP A 852 -12.72 36.55 39.51
N GLU A 853 -13.16 35.32 39.58
CA GLU A 853 -14.52 34.97 39.99
C GLU A 853 -14.72 35.41 41.46
N LEU A 854 -15.39 36.52 41.61
CA LEU A 854 -15.90 36.96 42.91
C LEU A 854 -16.91 35.92 43.45
N GLU A 855 -16.42 35.07 44.36
CA GLU A 855 -17.27 34.22 45.19
C GLU A 855 -18.21 35.08 46.06
N ASN A 856 -19.49 34.99 45.81
CA ASN A 856 -20.54 35.39 46.74
C ASN A 856 -20.51 34.51 47.99
N ILE A 857 -19.91 34.98 49.04
CA ILE A 857 -19.97 34.38 50.39
C ILE A 857 -21.28 34.83 51.06
N ASP A 858 -22.12 33.90 51.38
CA ASP A 858 -23.28 34.03 52.24
C ASP A 858 -22.88 33.63 53.70
N PRO A 859 -23.01 34.48 54.70
CA PRO A 859 -22.48 34.20 56.02
C PRO A 859 -23.55 33.60 56.92
N THR A 860 -23.41 32.36 57.38
CA THR A 860 -23.88 31.91 58.72
C THR A 860 -23.47 30.47 59.00
N SER A 861 -22.58 30.24 59.88
CA SER A 861 -22.66 29.67 61.22
C SER A 861 -21.32 29.10 61.70
N SER A 862 -20.98 29.59 62.83
CA SER A 862 -19.90 29.30 63.76
C SER A 862 -19.79 27.82 64.18
N SER A 863 -18.55 27.28 64.37
CA SER A 863 -17.92 27.09 65.67
C SER A 863 -16.75 26.12 65.64
N ASN A 864 -15.61 26.59 66.16
CA ASN A 864 -14.57 25.98 66.99
C ASN A 864 -14.19 24.50 66.76
N SER A 865 -12.97 24.10 66.75
CA SER A 865 -11.80 24.40 67.57
C SER A 865 -10.56 23.61 67.12
N ASP A 866 -9.42 24.27 67.21
CA ASP A 866 -8.09 23.89 67.76
C ASP A 866 -7.16 22.82 67.14
N ILE A 867 -6.02 23.37 66.66
CA ILE A 867 -4.59 23.05 67.09
C ILE A 867 -4.08 21.67 66.71
N THR A 868 -3.00 21.53 65.92
CA THR A 868 -1.58 21.77 66.06
C THR A 868 -0.76 21.26 64.89
N ASN A 869 0.35 21.99 64.65
CA ASN A 869 1.49 21.63 63.79
C ASN A 869 2.03 20.21 63.89
N ASP A 870 2.55 19.65 62.82
CA ASP A 870 4.00 19.49 62.69
C ASP A 870 4.42 18.86 61.32
N SER A 871 5.63 19.16 60.96
CA SER A 871 6.44 19.04 59.74
C SER A 871 6.78 17.63 59.25
N THR A 872 6.81 17.48 57.93
CA THR A 872 7.81 16.79 57.05
C THR A 872 8.21 15.30 57.28
N PRO A 873 8.78 14.64 56.26
CA PRO A 873 8.62 14.57 54.78
C PRO A 873 8.36 13.16 54.19
N THR A 874 8.13 13.13 52.91
CA THR A 874 7.98 12.00 51.95
C THR A 874 8.89 10.79 52.17
N PRO A 875 8.45 9.57 51.84
CA PRO A 875 9.02 8.90 50.69
C PRO A 875 8.02 8.16 49.77
N ALA A 876 8.54 7.84 48.56
CA ALA A 876 7.87 7.22 47.45
C ALA A 876 7.33 5.79 47.73
N PRO A 877 6.30 5.33 47.01
CA PRO A 877 5.87 3.94 47.10
C PRO A 877 6.46 3.03 46.00
N GLU A 878 6.85 1.87 46.47
CA GLU A 878 7.26 0.68 45.73
C GLU A 878 6.12 0.06 44.92
N GLN A 879 6.52 -0.61 43.87
CA GLN A 879 5.65 -1.39 42.98
C GLN A 879 5.25 -2.71 43.65
N GLU A 880 3.97 -3.06 43.60
CA GLU A 880 3.49 -4.42 43.88
C GLU A 880 2.93 -5.08 42.60
N PRO A 881 2.96 -6.42 42.53
CA PRO A 881 2.89 -7.16 41.26
C PRO A 881 1.43 -7.50 40.85
N THR A 882 1.23 -7.54 39.49
CA THR A 882 0.02 -7.96 38.81
C THR A 882 -0.32 -9.44 39.07
N PRO A 883 -1.59 -9.80 39.30
CA PRO A 883 -2.03 -11.17 39.29
C PRO A 883 -2.37 -11.72 37.91
N THR A 884 -1.99 -12.97 37.69
CA THR A 884 -2.26 -13.84 36.56
C THR A 884 -3.77 -14.13 36.42
N PRO A 885 -4.36 -14.11 35.21
CA PRO A 885 -5.75 -14.53 35.04
C PRO A 885 -5.89 -16.05 34.97
N GLU A 886 -6.80 -16.59 35.77
CA GLU A 886 -7.29 -17.95 35.76
C GLU A 886 -8.04 -18.31 34.47
N GLN A 887 -7.89 -19.55 34.04
CA GLN A 887 -8.57 -20.18 32.93
C GLN A 887 -10.02 -20.49 33.26
N GLU A 888 -10.97 -20.03 32.44
CA GLU A 888 -12.35 -20.53 32.47
C GLU A 888 -12.52 -21.80 31.62
N PRO A 889 -13.43 -22.73 32.04
CA PRO A 889 -13.58 -24.02 31.39
C PRO A 889 -14.49 -23.99 30.15
N THR A 890 -14.14 -24.81 29.17
CA THR A 890 -14.86 -25.10 27.93
C THR A 890 -16.26 -25.69 28.17
N PRO A 891 -17.33 -25.24 27.45
CA PRO A 891 -18.62 -25.94 27.48
C PRO A 891 -18.68 -27.07 26.43
N ALA A 892 -19.36 -28.15 26.86
CA ALA A 892 -19.60 -29.39 26.12
C ALA A 892 -20.57 -29.21 24.93
N PRO A 893 -20.59 -30.12 23.93
CA PRO A 893 -21.39 -29.99 22.72
C PRO A 893 -22.86 -30.41 22.89
N THR A 894 -23.75 -29.63 22.30
CA THR A 894 -25.21 -29.90 22.20
C THR A 894 -25.51 -30.74 20.96
N PRO A 895 -26.47 -31.70 21.03
CA PRO A 895 -26.73 -32.66 19.95
C PRO A 895 -27.62 -32.11 18.83
N ALA A 896 -27.53 -32.74 17.68
CA ALA A 896 -28.25 -32.48 16.46
C ALA A 896 -29.76 -32.75 16.56
N PRO A 897 -30.63 -32.07 15.80
CA PRO A 897 -32.02 -32.47 15.66
C PRO A 897 -32.24 -33.33 14.41
N GLU A 898 -33.18 -34.26 14.59
CA GLU A 898 -33.65 -35.30 13.68
C GLU A 898 -34.31 -34.77 12.42
N GLN A 899 -34.23 -35.57 11.38
CA GLN A 899 -34.95 -35.51 10.11
C GLN A 899 -36.44 -35.72 10.26
N ASN A 900 -37.24 -34.99 9.56
CA ASN A 900 -38.59 -35.42 9.16
C ASN A 900 -38.86 -35.13 7.68
N GLU A 901 -39.09 -36.22 6.97
CA GLU A 901 -39.57 -36.27 5.60
C GLU A 901 -41.03 -35.78 5.50
N THR A 902 -41.39 -35.08 4.45
CA THR A 902 -42.72 -35.27 3.78
C THR A 902 -42.76 -34.66 2.37
N LYS A 903 -42.85 -35.55 1.42
CA LYS A 903 -43.73 -35.63 0.21
C LYS A 903 -43.93 -34.42 -0.71
N VAL A 904 -43.49 -34.64 -1.93
CA VAL A 904 -43.87 -34.04 -3.22
C VAL A 904 -45.39 -34.29 -3.52
N PRO A 905 -46.07 -33.40 -4.27
CA PRO A 905 -46.76 -33.87 -5.51
C PRO A 905 -46.46 -33.04 -6.77
N GLN A 906 -46.50 -33.78 -7.86
CA GLN A 906 -46.35 -33.38 -9.25
C GLN A 906 -47.59 -32.76 -9.91
N LYS A 907 -47.28 -32.12 -11.12
CA LYS A 907 -48.13 -31.83 -12.30
C LYS A 907 -48.97 -30.54 -12.25
N THR A 908 -49.00 -29.71 -13.31
CA THR A 908 -49.33 -29.97 -14.70
C THR A 908 -49.04 -28.80 -15.64
N LYS A 909 -48.80 -29.09 -16.92
CA LYS A 909 -48.68 -28.23 -18.10
C LYS A 909 -49.91 -27.39 -18.41
N ARG A 910 -49.72 -26.21 -19.05
CA ARG A 910 -50.49 -25.75 -20.21
C ARG A 910 -49.93 -24.47 -20.81
N THR A 911 -49.52 -24.53 -22.09
CA THR A 911 -49.49 -23.47 -23.09
C THR A 911 -50.91 -23.24 -23.65
N PRO A 912 -51.27 -22.06 -24.21
CA PRO A 912 -51.21 -21.83 -25.63
C PRO A 912 -50.96 -20.37 -26.12
N LYS A 913 -50.24 -20.29 -27.27
CA LYS A 913 -50.55 -19.73 -28.60
C LYS A 913 -51.13 -18.32 -28.78
N THR A 914 -50.35 -17.52 -29.54
CA THR A 914 -50.52 -16.81 -30.82
C THR A 914 -51.21 -15.44 -30.88
N LYS A 915 -50.57 -14.48 -31.51
CA LYS A 915 -50.59 -13.81 -32.84
C LYS A 915 -49.91 -12.46 -32.77
N ALA A 916 -48.82 -12.14 -33.52
CA ALA A 916 -48.70 -11.67 -34.90
C ALA A 916 -49.18 -10.22 -35.16
N ASN A 917 -48.22 -9.38 -35.57
CA ASN A 917 -48.08 -8.48 -36.75
C ASN A 917 -47.01 -7.45 -36.48
N ALA A 918 -45.93 -7.41 -37.20
CA ALA A 918 -45.62 -6.94 -38.57
C ALA A 918 -45.37 -5.42 -38.66
N ALA A 919 -44.19 -5.08 -39.03
CA ALA A 919 -43.67 -4.28 -40.12
C ALA A 919 -42.32 -3.63 -39.77
N GLU A 920 -41.26 -3.98 -40.44
CA GLU A 920 -40.50 -3.28 -41.50
C GLU A 920 -39.73 -2.02 -40.99
N GLN A 921 -38.51 -1.81 -41.25
CA GLN A 921 -37.46 -1.92 -42.28
C GLN A 921 -36.18 -1.35 -41.63
N GLU A 922 -34.98 -1.58 -41.89
CA GLU A 922 -34.07 -1.84 -43.02
C GLU A 922 -32.66 -2.15 -42.48
N GLN A 923 -31.94 -3.00 -43.16
CA GLN A 923 -30.53 -3.33 -43.02
C GLN A 923 -29.65 -2.30 -43.78
N PRO A 924 -28.31 -2.25 -43.50
CA PRO A 924 -27.42 -2.99 -44.39
C PRO A 924 -26.16 -3.62 -43.71
N THR A 925 -25.94 -4.83 -44.19
CA THR A 925 -24.76 -5.50 -44.76
C THR A 925 -23.48 -5.66 -43.97
N ASN A 926 -23.24 -6.93 -43.64
CA ASN A 926 -21.96 -7.55 -43.27
C ASN A 926 -21.16 -7.91 -44.51
N GLU A 927 -19.84 -7.76 -44.45
CA GLU A 927 -18.90 -8.50 -45.28
C GLU A 927 -18.34 -9.69 -44.51
N GLU A 928 -18.57 -10.88 -45.07
CA GLU A 928 -17.98 -12.13 -44.62
C GLU A 928 -16.55 -12.30 -45.16
N LEU A 929 -15.61 -12.66 -44.27
CA LEU A 929 -14.30 -13.21 -44.65
C LEU A 929 -14.33 -14.72 -44.59
N THR A 930 -14.31 -15.33 -45.74
CA THR A 930 -14.22 -16.79 -45.95
C THR A 930 -12.78 -17.28 -45.75
N SER A 931 -12.61 -18.34 -44.97
CA SER A 931 -11.38 -19.12 -44.88
C SER A 931 -11.23 -20.11 -46.03
N ILE A 932 -10.00 -20.24 -46.54
CA ILE A 932 -9.63 -21.16 -47.65
C ILE A 932 -9.30 -22.53 -47.06
N ASP A 933 -9.91 -23.53 -47.64
CA ASP A 933 -9.76 -24.97 -47.33
C ASP A 933 -8.62 -25.59 -48.15
N ILE A 934 -7.86 -26.48 -47.52
CA ILE A 934 -6.91 -27.35 -48.20
C ILE A 934 -7.47 -28.76 -48.12
N ASP A 935 -8.21 -29.17 -49.14
CA ASP A 935 -8.72 -30.54 -49.41
C ASP A 935 -10.23 -30.71 -49.57
N GLY A 936 -10.96 -29.66 -49.81
CA GLY A 936 -12.31 -29.82 -50.45
C GLY A 936 -13.40 -30.57 -49.68
N VAL A 937 -13.38 -30.59 -48.33
CA VAL A 937 -14.45 -31.19 -47.51
C VAL A 937 -14.90 -30.22 -46.42
N PRO A 938 -16.20 -29.85 -46.35
CA PRO A 938 -16.67 -28.88 -45.33
C PRO A 938 -16.77 -29.54 -43.97
N MET A 939 -15.99 -28.96 -43.01
CA MET A 939 -16.13 -29.29 -41.58
C MET A 939 -16.93 -28.20 -40.89
N THR A 940 -18.03 -28.57 -40.29
CA THR A 940 -18.81 -27.73 -39.35
C THR A 940 -18.19 -27.82 -37.97
N ILE A 941 -17.69 -26.70 -37.44
CA ILE A 941 -17.20 -26.61 -36.04
C ILE A 941 -18.36 -26.16 -35.15
N GLU A 942 -18.87 -27.08 -34.33
CA GLU A 942 -19.76 -26.72 -33.21
C GLU A 942 -18.98 -26.05 -32.10
N LYS A 943 -19.43 -24.87 -31.64
CA LYS A 943 -18.91 -24.18 -30.46
C LYS A 943 -19.14 -25.02 -29.20
N PRO A 944 -18.16 -25.18 -28.30
CA PRO A 944 -18.38 -25.82 -27.02
C PRO A 944 -19.28 -24.95 -26.14
N LYS A 945 -20.28 -25.59 -25.56
CA LYS A 945 -21.11 -24.99 -24.51
C LYS A 945 -20.28 -24.75 -23.25
N ASP A 946 -20.42 -23.57 -22.69
CA ASP A 946 -19.91 -23.19 -21.35
C ASP A 946 -20.34 -24.25 -20.33
N THR A 947 -19.35 -24.94 -19.79
CA THR A 947 -19.51 -25.72 -18.54
C THR A 947 -18.81 -24.97 -17.42
N GLN A 948 -19.60 -24.27 -16.64
CA GLN A 948 -19.18 -23.79 -15.33
C GLN A 948 -18.88 -25.00 -14.45
N LEU A 949 -17.64 -25.22 -14.14
CA LEU A 949 -17.19 -26.05 -13.02
C LEU A 949 -16.98 -25.16 -11.80
N ASN A 950 -18.01 -25.09 -10.97
CA ASN A 950 -17.86 -24.75 -9.57
C ASN A 950 -17.09 -25.88 -8.89
N LEU A 951 -15.90 -25.62 -8.43
CA LEU A 951 -15.17 -26.45 -7.48
C LEU A 951 -14.67 -25.57 -6.35
N PHE A 952 -15.03 -25.97 -5.18
CA PHE A 952 -14.84 -25.44 -3.81
C PHE A 952 -13.56 -24.70 -3.53
#